data_18da1d22276d235b9f9f277178340d86
#
_entry.id   18da1d22276d235b9f9f277178340d86
#
_cell.length_a   1.000
_cell.length_b   1.000
_cell.length_c   1.000
_cell.angle_alpha   90.00
_cell.angle_beta   90.00
_cell.angle_gamma   90.00
#
_symmetry.space_group_name_H-M   'P 1'
#
loop_
_entity.id
_entity.type
_entity.pdbx_description
1 polymer ?
#
loop_
_entity_poly.entity_id
_entity_poly.type
_entity_poly.pdbx_seq_one_letter_code
_entity_poly.pdbx_strand_id
1 'polypeptide(L)'
;MNSNKSESEFYLVDASGFIFRAFHALPPLLSPHGLPIGAVYGFISMLLRLLAEHKPQNLGIIFDVGRVTFRQAIYPSYKMNRSEPPEDLIPQFSLVREACTAFGLPVLESPGFEADDLLASYTVEATRAGFPVTLVSSDKDLMQLVSDTVRLWDPLKNKAMGILEVIGKFGVPPDQVVQVQALMGDASDNIPGIPGIGPKTAAALIQEFQDLDTLYLHLDQIPQARRRDLLQTYKDQALISRRLVELAQNVPLPVPIADLAFQGIPLAAAQDFLETHGLKTLLPRLLKQKTPLSESPGPSPEPLAVSVTFREIQKINELEDLARRIQQTGRVALTLEGERTLALSVSGDQTSILSLGEATLLTQDVLTLPQAIPILKTLLEDHSITKIAYDIKPMLHHLTAWGIDTKSFEDLLVMADILEGNEAARDLPQLVQTHLNQTLTPLPRKSTKDPETLVNSFQTLAERTRILIPLGEALQKGLTEAGTLPLYETFERPLIPVLVTLENTGIEVDAAALADLSHVFEVQMTQLSDMIYRHVGMSFNLASPKQLGEILFETLKLSGGKKSQTGAYGTASDVLESLAAQGHEVAKWILSWRTFAKLKGTYTDALPKSINPQTGRIHTSFVMAGTSTGRLASSNPNLQNIPIRTEEGRGIRRAFVARPGCVLASFDYSQIELRLLAHLGQVTPLIEAFQGGIDIHTQTASQVFRVPLNQVDRDLRRKAKMINFGIIYGISPFGLASRLGISSKEAGQAIEEYLAHYHGIVRYMEETKAFARTHGYVETLAGRRCFIPKIHDKNHALRMGGERQAINAPLQGTAAELIKKAMINIHAFLKEQACATRLVLQIHDELLFEGPAQEIMSLTPDLKNLMTTPLTLSVPLVVDTGTGRTWEEAHG
;
A
#
# COMPACT_ATOMS: atom_id res chain seq x y z
N MET A 1 44.86 8.14 20.07
CA MET A 1 43.81 7.27 20.62
C MET A 1 42.53 8.09 20.66
N ASN A 2 41.87 8.30 19.55
CA ASN A 2 40.54 8.89 19.39
C ASN A 2 40.10 8.66 17.96
N SER A 3 39.65 7.44 17.66
CA SER A 3 38.90 7.14 16.41
C SER A 3 38.14 5.85 16.65
N ASN A 4 36.83 5.86 16.49
CA ASN A 4 35.82 4.82 16.57
C ASN A 4 34.86 4.89 17.79
N LYS A 5 34.21 6.04 18.00
CA LYS A 5 33.06 6.12 18.95
C LYS A 5 31.78 6.60 18.29
N SER A 6 31.66 6.63 16.97
CA SER A 6 30.53 7.27 16.26
C SER A 6 29.48 6.33 15.69
N GLU A 7 29.45 5.02 16.02
CA GLU A 7 28.52 4.08 15.35
C GLU A 7 27.65 3.21 16.27
N SER A 8 27.72 3.30 17.61
CA SER A 8 26.88 2.49 18.49
C SER A 8 25.72 3.30 19.07
N GLU A 9 24.56 3.23 18.45
CA GLU A 9 23.30 3.86 18.89
C GLU A 9 22.61 3.02 19.97
N PHE A 10 22.00 3.68 20.99
CA PHE A 10 21.17 3.03 22.00
C PHE A 10 19.71 3.01 21.56
N TYR A 11 19.08 1.83 21.68
CA TYR A 11 17.66 1.67 21.51
C TYR A 11 16.99 1.38 22.85
N LEU A 12 16.10 2.24 23.28
CA LEU A 12 15.37 2.14 24.54
C LEU A 12 13.87 1.96 24.23
N VAL A 13 13.32 0.81 24.58
CA VAL A 13 11.97 0.39 24.20
C VAL A 13 11.01 0.54 25.36
N ASP A 14 9.95 1.33 25.19
CA ASP A 14 8.79 1.39 26.08
C ASP A 14 7.95 0.11 25.88
N ALA A 15 8.13 -0.89 26.73
CA ALA A 15 7.42 -2.16 26.64
C ALA A 15 5.93 -2.02 26.94
N SER A 16 5.55 -1.20 27.92
CA SER A 16 4.17 -1.06 28.38
C SER A 16 3.26 -0.55 27.27
N GLY A 17 3.69 0.51 26.57
CA GLY A 17 2.95 1.07 25.44
C GLY A 17 2.72 0.06 24.31
N PHE A 18 3.66 -0.85 24.08
CA PHE A 18 3.55 -1.89 23.07
C PHE A 18 2.66 -3.05 23.46
N ILE A 19 2.71 -3.49 24.70
CA ILE A 19 1.89 -4.60 25.23
C ILE A 19 0.40 -4.23 25.10
N PHE A 20 0.00 -3.05 25.58
CA PHE A 20 -1.38 -2.59 25.47
C PHE A 20 -1.85 -2.49 24.02
N ARG A 21 -1.02 -1.97 23.14
CA ARG A 21 -1.35 -1.85 21.70
C ARG A 21 -1.45 -3.19 21.00
N ALA A 22 -0.52 -4.11 21.26
CA ALA A 22 -0.56 -5.46 20.69
C ALA A 22 -1.84 -6.18 21.11
N PHE A 23 -2.25 -6.03 22.36
CA PHE A 23 -3.49 -6.60 22.88
C PHE A 23 -4.73 -6.09 22.12
N HIS A 24 -4.81 -4.79 21.87
CA HIS A 24 -5.97 -4.20 21.17
C HIS A 24 -5.93 -4.33 19.65
N ALA A 25 -4.79 -4.56 19.06
CA ALA A 25 -4.63 -4.67 17.61
C ALA A 25 -4.88 -6.07 17.05
N LEU A 26 -4.75 -7.10 17.89
CA LEU A 26 -4.84 -8.50 17.47
C LEU A 26 -6.13 -9.18 17.98
N PRO A 27 -6.67 -10.15 17.23
CA PRO A 27 -7.75 -10.98 17.75
C PRO A 27 -7.27 -11.80 18.94
N PRO A 28 -8.17 -12.25 19.82
CA PRO A 28 -7.81 -13.14 20.94
C PRO A 28 -7.06 -14.37 20.42
N LEU A 29 -5.84 -14.57 20.89
CA LEU A 29 -5.01 -15.74 20.63
C LEU A 29 -4.79 -16.48 21.93
N LEU A 30 -4.91 -17.81 21.90
CA LEU A 30 -4.67 -18.68 23.06
C LEU A 30 -3.47 -19.58 22.78
N SER A 31 -2.67 -19.81 23.82
CA SER A 31 -1.62 -20.84 23.80
C SER A 31 -2.23 -22.24 23.74
N PRO A 32 -1.43 -23.31 23.49
CA PRO A 32 -1.90 -24.69 23.60
C PRO A 32 -2.48 -25.06 24.97
N HIS A 33 -2.11 -24.32 26.01
CA HIS A 33 -2.57 -24.50 27.39
C HIS A 33 -3.75 -23.56 27.75
N GLY A 34 -4.38 -22.86 26.80
CA GLY A 34 -5.52 -21.99 27.01
C GLY A 34 -5.19 -20.60 27.57
N LEU A 35 -3.92 -20.22 27.71
CA LEU A 35 -3.53 -18.89 28.18
C LEU A 35 -3.67 -17.85 27.04
N PRO A 36 -4.19 -16.64 27.32
CA PRO A 36 -4.20 -15.54 26.33
C PRO A 36 -2.77 -15.10 26.02
N ILE A 37 -2.42 -15.04 24.70
CA ILE A 37 -1.07 -14.73 24.22
C ILE A 37 -1.04 -13.71 23.08
N GLY A 38 -2.14 -13.02 22.79
CA GLY A 38 -2.21 -12.06 21.69
C GLY A 38 -1.21 -10.91 21.84
N ALA A 39 -1.10 -10.33 23.04
CA ALA A 39 -0.13 -9.27 23.34
C ALA A 39 1.32 -9.77 23.26
N VAL A 40 1.58 -10.99 23.73
CA VAL A 40 2.91 -11.62 23.64
C VAL A 40 3.33 -11.82 22.17
N TYR A 41 2.42 -12.34 21.33
CA TYR A 41 2.65 -12.49 19.90
C TYR A 41 2.99 -11.15 19.22
N GLY A 42 2.16 -10.13 19.48
CA GLY A 42 2.34 -8.81 18.88
C GLY A 42 3.65 -8.14 19.33
N PHE A 43 3.98 -8.24 20.62
CA PHE A 43 5.22 -7.71 21.17
C PHE A 43 6.45 -8.37 20.53
N ILE A 44 6.51 -9.72 20.50
CA ILE A 44 7.64 -10.45 19.91
C ILE A 44 7.73 -10.17 18.41
N SER A 45 6.59 -10.11 17.71
CA SER A 45 6.56 -9.79 16.25
C SER A 45 7.19 -8.43 15.95
N MET A 46 6.88 -7.42 16.77
CA MET A 46 7.45 -6.09 16.66
C MET A 46 8.92 -6.05 17.07
N LEU A 47 9.30 -6.75 18.13
CA LEU A 47 10.69 -6.87 18.57
C LEU A 47 11.57 -7.51 17.49
N LEU A 48 11.13 -8.61 16.89
CA LEU A 48 11.85 -9.26 15.78
C LEU A 48 11.99 -8.34 14.58
N ARG A 49 10.99 -7.48 14.33
CA ARG A 49 11.06 -6.47 13.30
C ARG A 49 12.09 -5.38 13.64
N LEU A 50 12.06 -4.84 14.86
CA LEU A 50 13.05 -3.87 15.35
C LEU A 50 14.48 -4.39 15.18
N LEU A 51 14.72 -5.64 15.62
CA LEU A 51 16.03 -6.27 15.54
C LEU A 51 16.49 -6.49 14.08
N ALA A 52 15.55 -6.82 13.18
CA ALA A 52 15.86 -7.03 11.77
C ALA A 52 16.17 -5.71 11.05
N GLU A 53 15.35 -4.66 11.30
CA GLU A 53 15.44 -3.38 10.59
C GLU A 53 16.58 -2.49 11.11
N HIS A 54 16.81 -2.47 12.42
CA HIS A 54 17.74 -1.52 13.06
C HIS A 54 19.05 -2.15 13.58
N LYS A 55 19.09 -3.48 13.78
CA LYS A 55 20.27 -4.22 14.28
C LYS A 55 20.97 -3.52 15.46
N PRO A 56 20.24 -3.21 16.54
CA PRO A 56 20.77 -2.44 17.67
C PRO A 56 21.96 -3.13 18.30
N GLN A 57 23.03 -2.38 18.60
CA GLN A 57 24.17 -2.88 19.37
C GLN A 57 23.94 -2.75 20.88
N ASN A 58 23.16 -1.74 21.29
CA ASN A 58 22.78 -1.51 22.67
C ASN A 58 21.25 -1.42 22.74
N LEU A 59 20.62 -2.22 23.60
CA LEU A 59 19.17 -2.34 23.69
C LEU A 59 18.70 -2.50 25.13
N GLY A 60 17.72 -1.70 25.55
CA GLY A 60 17.05 -1.82 26.83
C GLY A 60 15.52 -1.91 26.64
N ILE A 61 14.88 -2.85 27.32
CA ILE A 61 13.42 -3.03 27.32
C ILE A 61 12.87 -2.59 28.67
N ILE A 62 12.13 -1.50 28.71
CA ILE A 62 11.72 -0.80 29.94
C ILE A 62 10.25 -1.06 30.22
N PHE A 63 9.93 -1.48 31.46
CA PHE A 63 8.59 -1.83 31.91
C PHE A 63 8.15 -0.95 33.08
N ASP A 64 6.86 -0.69 33.18
CA ASP A 64 6.24 -0.21 34.42
C ASP A 64 6.15 -1.35 35.46
N VAL A 65 6.51 -1.05 36.71
CA VAL A 65 6.47 -2.03 37.81
C VAL A 65 5.14 -2.03 38.55
N GLY A 66 4.41 -0.92 38.53
CA GLY A 66 3.17 -0.78 39.29
C GLY A 66 2.46 0.51 39.00
N ARG A 67 1.32 0.73 39.70
CA ARG A 67 0.50 1.92 39.52
C ARG A 67 0.86 3.07 40.45
N VAL A 68 1.56 2.79 41.56
CA VAL A 68 1.88 3.78 42.57
C VAL A 68 3.26 4.36 42.30
N THR A 69 3.29 5.63 41.91
CA THR A 69 4.52 6.40 41.64
C THR A 69 4.57 7.67 42.47
N PHE A 70 5.68 8.39 42.48
CA PHE A 70 5.82 9.63 43.19
C PHE A 70 4.81 10.70 42.73
N ARG A 71 4.21 10.57 41.51
CA ARG A 71 3.22 11.53 41.01
C ARG A 71 1.89 11.50 41.77
N GLN A 72 1.47 10.33 42.31
CA GLN A 72 0.29 10.28 43.21
C GLN A 72 0.52 11.02 44.53
N ALA A 73 1.77 11.12 45.02
CA ALA A 73 2.07 11.95 46.19
C ALA A 73 1.97 13.43 45.88
N ILE A 74 2.23 13.86 44.63
CA ILE A 74 2.05 15.23 44.16
C ILE A 74 0.56 15.55 43.90
N TYR A 75 -0.14 14.64 43.23
CA TYR A 75 -1.53 14.81 42.85
C TYR A 75 -2.28 13.47 42.93
N PRO A 76 -3.05 13.24 44.02
CA PRO A 76 -3.71 11.96 44.27
C PRO A 76 -4.62 11.47 43.13
N SER A 77 -5.20 12.39 42.36
CA SER A 77 -6.06 12.08 41.21
C SER A 77 -5.32 11.72 39.92
N TYR A 78 -3.97 11.75 39.91
CA TYR A 78 -3.16 11.41 38.74
C TYR A 78 -3.47 9.97 38.28
N LYS A 79 -3.82 9.81 36.99
CA LYS A 79 -4.18 8.53 36.33
C LYS A 79 -5.38 7.75 36.97
N MET A 80 -6.16 8.38 37.85
CA MET A 80 -7.33 7.72 38.46
C MET A 80 -8.45 7.38 37.47
N ASN A 81 -8.49 8.01 36.33
CA ASN A 81 -9.43 7.75 35.22
C ASN A 81 -9.05 6.54 34.36
N ARG A 82 -7.86 5.95 34.57
CA ARG A 82 -7.45 4.74 33.84
C ARG A 82 -8.15 3.50 34.42
N SER A 83 -8.85 2.74 33.57
CA SER A 83 -9.46 1.46 33.94
C SER A 83 -8.43 0.39 34.29
N GLU A 84 -8.83 -0.63 35.02
CA GLU A 84 -8.03 -1.85 35.23
C GLU A 84 -7.70 -2.47 33.86
N PRO A 85 -6.49 -3.09 33.69
CA PRO A 85 -6.20 -3.88 32.51
C PRO A 85 -7.24 -4.99 32.36
N PRO A 86 -7.65 -5.35 31.13
CA PRO A 86 -8.51 -6.50 30.89
C PRO A 86 -7.93 -7.77 31.53
N GLU A 87 -8.80 -8.62 32.07
CA GLU A 87 -8.39 -9.87 32.75
C GLU A 87 -7.48 -10.74 31.88
N ASP A 88 -7.77 -10.82 30.58
CA ASP A 88 -6.95 -11.54 29.58
C ASP A 88 -5.58 -10.92 29.32
N LEU A 89 -5.36 -9.65 29.68
CA LEU A 89 -4.06 -8.97 29.51
C LEU A 89 -3.12 -9.18 30.71
N ILE A 90 -3.68 -9.33 31.90
CA ILE A 90 -2.90 -9.43 33.15
C ILE A 90 -1.82 -10.53 33.09
N PRO A 91 -2.11 -11.80 32.71
CA PRO A 91 -1.11 -12.85 32.64
C PRO A 91 -0.07 -12.61 31.55
N GLN A 92 -0.39 -11.81 30.53
CA GLN A 92 0.52 -11.55 29.42
C GLN A 92 1.68 -10.63 29.77
N PHE A 93 1.56 -9.79 30.79
CA PHE A 93 2.69 -8.97 31.28
C PHE A 93 3.87 -9.82 31.77
N SER A 94 3.59 -10.91 32.49
CA SER A 94 4.62 -11.87 32.92
C SER A 94 5.22 -12.61 31.72
N LEU A 95 4.37 -13.10 30.83
CA LEU A 95 4.82 -13.84 29.63
C LEU A 95 5.68 -12.97 28.69
N VAL A 96 5.43 -11.66 28.59
CA VAL A 96 6.30 -10.77 27.80
C VAL A 96 7.67 -10.61 28.47
N ARG A 97 7.76 -10.55 29.79
CA ARG A 97 9.05 -10.52 30.52
C ARG A 97 9.82 -11.82 30.33
N GLU A 98 9.14 -12.96 30.41
CA GLU A 98 9.70 -14.27 30.12
C GLU A 98 10.22 -14.38 28.67
N ALA A 99 9.44 -13.83 27.71
CA ALA A 99 9.87 -13.71 26.32
C ALA A 99 11.15 -12.87 26.19
N CYS A 100 11.23 -11.70 26.81
CA CYS A 100 12.43 -10.89 26.81
C CYS A 100 13.64 -11.66 27.36
N THR A 101 13.48 -12.39 28.47
CA THR A 101 14.53 -13.23 29.04
C THR A 101 14.95 -14.35 28.07
N ALA A 102 14.00 -15.04 27.46
CA ALA A 102 14.28 -16.10 26.49
C ALA A 102 14.98 -15.56 25.23
N PHE A 103 14.72 -14.31 24.86
CA PHE A 103 15.37 -13.62 23.74
C PHE A 103 16.70 -12.95 24.12
N GLY A 104 17.17 -13.10 25.38
CA GLY A 104 18.44 -12.51 25.84
C GLY A 104 18.40 -10.99 25.95
N LEU A 105 17.22 -10.41 26.24
CA LEU A 105 17.01 -8.97 26.33
C LEU A 105 16.94 -8.51 27.78
N PRO A 106 17.62 -7.40 28.15
CA PRO A 106 17.54 -6.86 29.51
C PRO A 106 16.16 -6.27 29.78
N VAL A 107 15.50 -6.76 30.82
CA VAL A 107 14.27 -6.22 31.39
C VAL A 107 14.65 -5.19 32.44
N LEU A 108 14.24 -3.95 32.23
CA LEU A 108 14.60 -2.81 33.05
C LEU A 108 13.36 -2.25 33.75
N GLU A 109 13.42 -2.17 35.09
CA GLU A 109 12.31 -1.74 35.93
C GLU A 109 12.82 -0.94 37.13
N SER A 110 12.07 0.07 37.58
CA SER A 110 12.41 0.84 38.76
C SER A 110 11.16 1.11 39.63
N PRO A 111 11.03 0.48 40.81
CA PRO A 111 9.87 0.70 41.69
C PRO A 111 9.71 2.18 42.10
N GLY A 112 8.46 2.67 42.07
CA GLY A 112 8.12 4.05 42.44
C GLY A 112 8.26 5.08 41.32
N PHE A 113 8.77 4.66 40.14
CA PHE A 113 8.88 5.49 38.94
C PHE A 113 8.12 4.85 37.78
N GLU A 114 7.77 5.65 36.79
CA GLU A 114 7.16 5.16 35.55
C GLU A 114 8.23 4.76 34.53
N ALA A 115 7.87 3.93 33.55
CA ALA A 115 8.76 3.54 32.45
C ALA A 115 9.36 4.76 31.74
N ASP A 116 8.57 5.83 31.57
CA ASP A 116 9.00 7.07 30.92
C ASP A 116 10.11 7.79 31.70
N ASP A 117 10.09 7.77 33.05
CA ASP A 117 11.13 8.34 33.89
C ASP A 117 12.45 7.55 33.75
N LEU A 118 12.33 6.23 33.68
CA LEU A 118 13.50 5.37 33.50
C LEU A 118 14.07 5.51 32.09
N LEU A 119 13.23 5.63 31.06
CA LEU A 119 13.62 5.97 29.69
C LEU A 119 14.38 7.30 29.64
N ALA A 120 13.87 8.33 30.31
CA ALA A 120 14.51 9.64 30.38
C ALA A 120 15.89 9.55 31.06
N SER A 121 16.00 8.81 32.16
CA SER A 121 17.26 8.67 32.90
C SER A 121 18.32 7.89 32.10
N TYR A 122 17.96 6.81 31.43
CA TYR A 122 18.85 6.10 30.49
C TYR A 122 19.27 6.97 29.30
N THR A 123 18.35 7.79 28.78
CA THR A 123 18.64 8.71 27.69
C THR A 123 19.70 9.73 28.08
N VAL A 124 19.58 10.31 29.27
CA VAL A 124 20.57 11.28 29.79
C VAL A 124 21.94 10.62 30.00
N GLU A 125 21.98 9.41 30.53
CA GLU A 125 23.26 8.75 30.80
C GLU A 125 23.94 8.28 29.50
N ALA A 126 23.17 7.74 28.51
CA ALA A 126 23.68 7.37 27.21
C ALA A 126 24.21 8.58 26.43
N THR A 127 23.48 9.70 26.42
CA THR A 127 23.92 10.92 25.74
C THR A 127 25.16 11.56 26.41
N ARG A 128 25.29 11.52 27.74
CA ARG A 128 26.52 11.92 28.47
C ARG A 128 27.72 11.06 28.08
N ALA A 129 27.50 9.78 27.85
CA ALA A 129 28.54 8.86 27.39
C ALA A 129 28.89 9.05 25.88
N GLY A 130 28.20 9.93 25.18
CA GLY A 130 28.43 10.28 23.77
C GLY A 130 27.71 9.37 22.75
N PHE A 131 26.68 8.64 23.17
CA PHE A 131 25.90 7.79 22.29
C PHE A 131 24.62 8.47 21.80
N PRO A 132 24.27 8.38 20.52
CA PRO A 132 22.94 8.73 20.05
C PRO A 132 21.90 7.75 20.60
N VAL A 133 20.67 8.21 20.82
CA VAL A 133 19.57 7.43 21.41
C VAL A 133 18.35 7.45 20.52
N THR A 134 17.79 6.25 20.26
CA THR A 134 16.46 6.08 19.67
C THR A 134 15.50 5.56 20.74
N LEU A 135 14.53 6.39 21.11
CA LEU A 135 13.42 6.02 21.98
C LEU A 135 12.35 5.32 21.13
N VAL A 136 12.08 4.07 21.42
CA VAL A 136 11.10 3.27 20.69
C VAL A 136 9.77 3.33 21.44
N SER A 137 8.97 4.33 21.14
CA SER A 137 7.64 4.57 21.71
C SER A 137 6.82 5.46 20.79
N SER A 138 5.53 5.51 21.03
CA SER A 138 4.64 6.49 20.40
C SER A 138 4.08 7.49 21.40
N ASP A 139 4.57 7.44 22.66
CA ASP A 139 4.12 8.36 23.67
C ASP A 139 4.60 9.79 23.35
N LYS A 140 3.66 10.73 23.45
CA LYS A 140 3.93 12.15 23.18
C LYS A 140 4.76 12.80 24.29
N ASP A 141 4.72 12.24 25.50
CA ASP A 141 5.37 12.82 26.66
C ASP A 141 6.89 12.66 26.59
N LEU A 142 7.37 11.60 25.92
CA LEU A 142 8.77 11.40 25.59
C LEU A 142 9.33 12.41 24.56
N MET A 143 8.46 13.20 23.90
CA MET A 143 8.92 14.23 22.95
C MET A 143 9.69 15.37 23.60
N GLN A 144 9.60 15.55 24.93
CA GLN A 144 10.41 16.48 25.69
C GLN A 144 11.91 16.10 25.71
N LEU A 145 12.25 14.86 25.41
CA LEU A 145 13.63 14.33 25.40
C LEU A 145 14.32 14.45 24.02
N VAL A 146 13.56 14.77 22.97
CA VAL A 146 14.09 14.84 21.61
C VAL A 146 15.12 15.95 21.47
N SER A 147 16.25 15.64 20.82
CA SER A 147 17.35 16.58 20.58
C SER A 147 18.07 16.21 19.27
N ASP A 148 19.21 16.84 18.98
CA ASP A 148 20.04 16.48 17.84
C ASP A 148 20.60 15.03 17.92
N THR A 149 20.76 14.51 19.14
CA THR A 149 21.28 13.16 19.41
C THR A 149 20.22 12.18 19.91
N VAL A 150 18.98 12.64 20.16
CA VAL A 150 17.87 11.80 20.64
C VAL A 150 16.68 11.92 19.70
N ARG A 151 16.23 10.81 19.18
CA ARG A 151 15.02 10.73 18.34
C ARG A 151 14.00 9.76 18.91
N LEU A 152 12.72 10.00 18.63
CA LEU A 152 11.63 9.08 18.91
C LEU A 152 11.29 8.31 17.64
N TRP A 153 11.09 6.99 17.71
CA TRP A 153 10.65 6.16 16.60
C TRP A 153 9.35 5.43 16.96
N ASP A 154 8.29 5.70 16.16
CA ASP A 154 7.00 5.01 16.28
C ASP A 154 7.01 3.79 15.32
N PRO A 155 7.16 2.57 15.83
CA PRO A 155 7.29 1.37 14.99
C PRO A 155 5.99 0.98 14.27
N LEU A 156 4.82 1.46 14.71
CA LEU A 156 3.55 1.17 14.04
C LEU A 156 3.37 2.01 12.78
N LYS A 157 3.78 3.28 12.85
CA LYS A 157 3.74 4.19 11.71
C LYS A 157 5.02 4.13 10.87
N ASN A 158 6.01 3.38 11.36
CA ASN A 158 7.37 3.35 10.81
C ASN A 158 7.91 4.77 10.57
N LYS A 159 7.78 5.63 11.60
CA LYS A 159 8.12 7.05 11.50
C LYS A 159 9.06 7.46 12.61
N ALA A 160 10.22 8.01 12.25
CA ALA A 160 11.09 8.72 13.17
C ALA A 160 10.56 10.15 13.40
N MET A 161 10.66 10.62 14.64
CA MET A 161 10.26 11.97 15.05
C MET A 161 11.45 12.67 15.67
N GLY A 162 11.89 13.74 15.02
CA GLY A 162 12.93 14.64 15.46
C GLY A 162 12.34 15.99 15.90
N ILE A 163 13.19 16.99 16.06
CA ILE A 163 12.83 18.34 16.52
C ILE A 163 11.72 18.96 15.66
N LEU A 164 11.77 18.80 14.34
CA LEU A 164 10.78 19.38 13.44
C LEU A 164 9.38 18.78 13.62
N GLU A 165 9.30 17.47 13.85
CA GLU A 165 8.04 16.81 14.15
C GLU A 165 7.45 17.20 15.49
N VAL A 166 8.29 17.43 16.49
CA VAL A 166 7.87 17.98 17.81
C VAL A 166 7.30 19.38 17.64
N ILE A 167 8.00 20.27 16.94
CA ILE A 167 7.50 21.62 16.61
C ILE A 167 6.18 21.56 15.84
N GLY A 168 6.08 20.69 14.87
CA GLY A 168 4.84 20.48 14.10
C GLY A 168 3.65 20.01 14.94
N LYS A 169 3.91 19.28 16.04
CA LYS A 169 2.87 18.72 16.92
C LYS A 169 2.50 19.65 18.07
N PHE A 170 3.50 20.22 18.75
CA PHE A 170 3.30 21.07 19.95
C PHE A 170 3.36 22.57 19.66
N GLY A 171 3.87 22.98 18.50
CA GLY A 171 4.09 24.39 18.15
C GLY A 171 5.36 25.00 18.78
N VAL A 172 6.11 24.24 19.57
CA VAL A 172 7.30 24.67 20.29
C VAL A 172 8.42 23.63 20.18
N PRO A 173 9.71 24.00 20.38
CA PRO A 173 10.81 23.04 20.43
C PRO A 173 10.69 22.07 21.63
N PRO A 174 11.44 20.95 21.63
CA PRO A 174 11.32 19.89 22.64
C PRO A 174 11.48 20.34 24.09
N ASP A 175 12.40 21.26 24.38
CA ASP A 175 12.68 21.82 25.70
C ASP A 175 11.53 22.65 26.27
N GLN A 176 10.60 23.10 25.44
CA GLN A 176 9.40 23.83 25.83
C GLN A 176 8.13 22.97 25.89
N VAL A 177 8.18 21.70 25.52
CA VAL A 177 7.01 20.80 25.48
C VAL A 177 6.37 20.68 26.87
N VAL A 178 7.17 20.53 27.92
CA VAL A 178 6.71 20.50 29.33
C VAL A 178 5.87 21.71 29.68
N GLN A 179 6.30 22.91 29.26
CA GLN A 179 5.63 24.17 29.55
C GLN A 179 4.25 24.28 28.89
N VAL A 180 4.18 23.82 27.63
CA VAL A 180 2.90 23.75 26.86
C VAL A 180 1.94 22.75 27.50
N GLN A 181 2.42 21.55 27.84
CA GLN A 181 1.59 20.52 28.49
C GLN A 181 1.12 20.94 29.88
N ALA A 182 1.95 21.64 30.64
CA ALA A 182 1.57 22.18 31.94
C ALA A 182 0.38 23.17 31.87
N LEU A 183 0.33 23.99 30.82
CA LEU A 183 -0.79 24.91 30.58
C LEU A 183 -2.05 24.20 30.04
N MET A 184 -1.89 23.30 29.07
CA MET A 184 -3.05 22.67 28.43
C MET A 184 -3.61 21.48 29.23
N GLY A 185 -2.80 20.89 30.11
CA GLY A 185 -3.13 19.65 30.80
C GLY A 185 -3.14 18.42 29.90
N ASP A 186 -3.49 17.28 30.49
CA ASP A 186 -3.71 16.00 29.77
C ASP A 186 -4.88 15.23 30.34
N ALA A 187 -5.95 15.14 29.58
CA ALA A 187 -7.14 14.39 29.99
C ALA A 187 -6.90 12.88 30.09
N SER A 188 -5.95 12.31 29.33
CA SER A 188 -5.64 10.88 29.38
C SER A 188 -4.98 10.48 30.72
N ASP A 189 -4.18 11.34 31.31
CA ASP A 189 -3.49 11.11 32.58
C ASP A 189 -4.07 11.90 33.76
N ASN A 190 -5.22 12.52 33.51
CA ASN A 190 -5.92 13.35 34.49
C ASN A 190 -5.05 14.49 35.04
N ILE A 191 -4.22 15.09 34.16
CA ILE A 191 -3.43 16.27 34.44
C ILE A 191 -4.28 17.52 34.18
N PRO A 192 -4.51 18.36 35.19
CA PRO A 192 -5.62 19.31 35.12
C PRO A 192 -5.39 20.48 34.13
N GLY A 193 -4.14 20.98 33.96
CA GLY A 193 -3.88 22.14 33.12
C GLY A 193 -4.66 23.37 33.56
N ILE A 194 -4.85 24.35 32.69
CA ILE A 194 -5.65 25.57 32.94
C ILE A 194 -6.95 25.47 32.13
N PRO A 195 -8.14 25.50 32.77
CA PRO A 195 -9.41 25.46 32.06
C PRO A 195 -9.53 26.56 31.00
N GLY A 196 -9.84 26.15 29.76
CA GLY A 196 -10.00 27.09 28.63
C GLY A 196 -8.70 27.44 27.90
N ILE A 197 -7.54 26.90 28.29
CA ILE A 197 -6.26 27.01 27.57
C ILE A 197 -6.01 25.67 26.83
N GLY A 198 -6.27 25.68 25.53
CA GLY A 198 -5.98 24.53 24.68
C GLY A 198 -4.59 24.58 24.04
N PRO A 199 -4.18 23.54 23.28
CA PRO A 199 -2.83 23.38 22.73
C PRO A 199 -2.32 24.60 21.95
N LYS A 200 -3.12 25.18 21.07
CA LYS A 200 -2.72 26.36 20.28
C LYS A 200 -2.47 27.61 21.14
N THR A 201 -3.30 27.78 22.15
CA THR A 201 -3.15 28.92 23.06
C THR A 201 -1.94 28.76 23.98
N ALA A 202 -1.73 27.55 24.51
CA ALA A 202 -0.58 27.21 25.32
C ALA A 202 0.73 27.41 24.53
N ALA A 203 0.79 26.86 23.29
CA ALA A 203 1.94 27.05 22.41
C ALA A 203 2.25 28.51 22.12
N ALA A 204 1.24 29.33 21.80
CA ALA A 204 1.43 30.77 21.54
C ALA A 204 1.98 31.51 22.76
N LEU A 205 1.47 31.18 23.95
CA LEU A 205 1.97 31.78 25.20
C LEU A 205 3.44 31.41 25.47
N ILE A 206 3.80 30.15 25.28
CA ILE A 206 5.18 29.69 25.50
C ILE A 206 6.13 30.21 24.41
N GLN A 207 5.69 30.35 23.17
CA GLN A 207 6.47 31.00 22.12
C GLN A 207 6.78 32.48 22.46
N GLU A 208 5.84 33.20 23.10
CA GLU A 208 5.98 34.62 23.48
C GLU A 208 6.81 34.79 24.73
N PHE A 209 6.56 33.97 25.76
CA PHE A 209 7.17 34.16 27.10
C PHE A 209 8.26 33.13 27.44
N GLN A 210 8.54 32.17 26.57
CA GLN A 210 9.56 31.11 26.66
C GLN A 210 9.22 30.01 27.68
N ASP A 211 8.87 30.34 28.91
CA ASP A 211 8.54 29.41 29.99
C ASP A 211 7.42 29.93 30.91
N LEU A 212 6.92 29.07 31.79
CA LEU A 212 5.87 29.40 32.76
C LEU A 212 6.31 30.47 33.77
N ASP A 213 7.55 30.46 34.22
CA ASP A 213 8.02 31.38 35.22
C ASP A 213 8.07 32.80 34.64
N THR A 214 8.59 32.98 33.45
CA THR A 214 8.57 34.23 32.68
C THR A 214 7.15 34.69 32.35
N LEU A 215 6.27 33.75 31.93
CA LEU A 215 4.85 34.04 31.66
C LEU A 215 4.17 34.64 32.90
N TYR A 216 4.41 34.06 34.09
CA TYR A 216 3.80 34.54 35.31
C TYR A 216 4.42 35.84 35.84
N LEU A 217 5.66 36.21 35.49
CA LEU A 217 6.27 37.49 35.75
C LEU A 217 5.70 38.61 34.89
N HIS A 218 5.19 38.29 33.70
CA HIS A 218 4.76 39.25 32.69
C HIS A 218 3.27 39.09 32.30
N LEU A 219 2.41 38.65 33.23
CA LEU A 219 0.98 38.48 32.99
C LEU A 219 0.28 39.75 32.51
N ASP A 220 0.78 40.93 32.93
CA ASP A 220 0.27 42.25 32.53
C ASP A 220 0.41 42.52 31.02
N GLN A 221 1.35 41.88 30.35
CA GLN A 221 1.60 42.00 28.93
C GLN A 221 0.59 41.22 28.06
N ILE A 222 -0.19 40.33 28.66
CA ILE A 222 -1.21 39.56 27.92
C ILE A 222 -2.43 40.44 27.63
N PRO A 223 -2.79 40.71 26.39
CA PRO A 223 -3.85 41.68 26.03
C PRO A 223 -5.25 41.28 26.53
N GLN A 224 -5.57 39.99 26.60
CA GLN A 224 -6.90 39.49 26.94
C GLN A 224 -7.08 39.40 28.47
N ALA A 225 -7.89 40.29 29.04
CA ALA A 225 -8.17 40.34 30.50
C ALA A 225 -8.63 38.95 31.03
N ARG A 226 -9.61 38.32 30.37
CA ARG A 226 -10.12 37.00 30.76
C ARG A 226 -9.01 35.93 30.81
N ARG A 227 -8.03 35.99 29.91
CA ARG A 227 -6.91 35.04 29.89
C ARG A 227 -5.96 35.28 31.02
N ARG A 228 -5.66 36.57 31.36
CA ARG A 228 -4.88 36.92 32.55
C ARG A 228 -5.54 36.40 33.81
N ASP A 229 -6.84 36.63 33.98
CA ASP A 229 -7.60 36.16 35.15
C ASP A 229 -7.55 34.63 35.28
N LEU A 230 -7.71 33.88 34.20
CA LEU A 230 -7.60 32.41 34.20
C LEU A 230 -6.18 31.97 34.60
N LEU A 231 -5.14 32.56 34.01
CA LEU A 231 -3.76 32.22 34.32
C LEU A 231 -3.45 32.52 35.80
N GLN A 232 -3.88 33.65 36.31
CA GLN A 232 -3.70 34.04 37.73
C GLN A 232 -4.47 33.11 38.66
N THR A 233 -5.72 32.76 38.32
CA THR A 233 -6.59 31.92 39.18
C THR A 233 -6.08 30.48 39.27
N TYR A 234 -5.57 29.94 38.18
CA TYR A 234 -5.14 28.53 38.09
C TYR A 234 -3.59 28.39 38.11
N LYS A 235 -2.86 29.40 38.62
CA LYS A 235 -1.40 29.36 38.67
C LYS A 235 -0.83 28.14 39.37
N ASP A 236 -1.33 27.83 40.57
CA ASP A 236 -0.84 26.67 41.34
C ASP A 236 -1.15 25.35 40.63
N GLN A 237 -2.27 25.28 39.94
CA GLN A 237 -2.65 24.11 39.12
C GLN A 237 -1.70 23.93 37.93
N ALA A 238 -1.30 24.96 37.25
CA ALA A 238 -0.30 24.90 36.18
C ALA A 238 1.07 24.45 36.70
N LEU A 239 1.49 24.92 37.88
CA LEU A 239 2.75 24.52 38.51
C LEU A 239 2.70 23.03 38.93
N ILE A 240 1.56 22.57 39.47
CA ILE A 240 1.36 21.13 39.73
C ILE A 240 1.41 20.32 38.41
N SER A 241 0.72 20.77 37.37
CA SER A 241 0.72 20.13 36.07
C SER A 241 2.12 20.03 35.47
N ARG A 242 2.95 21.08 35.58
CA ARG A 242 4.37 21.05 35.19
C ARG A 242 5.14 19.92 35.88
N ARG A 243 5.00 19.81 37.22
CA ARG A 243 5.67 18.75 37.98
C ARG A 243 5.17 17.33 37.65
N LEU A 244 3.95 17.18 37.17
CA LEU A 244 3.38 15.90 36.74
C LEU A 244 3.85 15.48 35.34
N VAL A 245 4.04 16.46 34.44
CA VAL A 245 4.44 16.22 33.04
C VAL A 245 5.96 16.04 32.92
N GLU A 246 6.73 16.73 33.73
CA GLU A 246 8.20 16.70 33.72
C GLU A 246 8.68 15.28 34.08
N LEU A 247 9.51 14.68 33.19
CA LEU A 247 10.08 13.37 33.41
C LEU A 247 11.29 13.44 34.35
N ALA A 248 11.36 12.53 35.31
CA ALA A 248 12.51 12.39 36.19
C ALA A 248 13.70 11.82 35.41
N GLN A 249 14.83 12.57 35.40
CA GLN A 249 16.03 12.22 34.63
C GLN A 249 17.18 11.70 35.52
N ASN A 250 16.89 11.40 36.75
CA ASN A 250 17.85 10.98 37.77
C ASN A 250 17.42 9.72 38.53
N VAL A 251 16.58 8.88 37.90
CA VAL A 251 16.16 7.60 38.45
C VAL A 251 17.39 6.68 38.58
N PRO A 252 17.61 5.99 39.70
CA PRO A 252 18.67 5.00 39.79
C PRO A 252 18.54 3.93 38.73
N LEU A 253 19.59 3.75 37.92
CA LEU A 253 19.58 2.79 36.84
C LEU A 253 19.78 1.37 37.39
N PRO A 254 18.83 0.42 37.16
CA PRO A 254 18.95 -0.95 37.66
C PRO A 254 20.10 -1.72 36.99
N VAL A 255 20.48 -1.35 35.77
CA VAL A 255 21.58 -1.93 35.00
C VAL A 255 22.42 -0.79 34.43
N PRO A 256 23.75 -0.80 34.58
CA PRO A 256 24.62 0.19 33.94
C PRO A 256 24.49 0.16 32.41
N ILE A 257 24.66 1.31 31.75
CA ILE A 257 24.56 1.40 30.28
C ILE A 257 25.59 0.52 29.56
N ALA A 258 26.73 0.25 30.18
CA ALA A 258 27.77 -0.62 29.63
C ALA A 258 27.32 -2.09 29.50
N ASP A 259 26.34 -2.51 30.30
CA ASP A 259 25.83 -3.88 30.34
C ASP A 259 24.58 -4.07 29.44
N LEU A 260 24.18 -3.02 28.72
CA LEU A 260 23.07 -3.06 27.76
C LEU A 260 23.50 -3.44 26.33
N ALA A 261 24.73 -3.89 26.15
CA ALA A 261 25.21 -4.41 24.87
C ALA A 261 24.42 -5.67 24.46
N PHE A 262 23.76 -5.60 23.32
CA PHE A 262 22.95 -6.72 22.80
C PHE A 262 23.86 -7.80 22.22
N GLN A 263 23.87 -8.99 22.83
CA GLN A 263 24.71 -10.12 22.45
C GLN A 263 24.08 -11.05 21.41
N GLY A 264 22.94 -10.66 20.83
CA GLY A 264 22.15 -11.51 19.93
C GLY A 264 21.13 -12.37 20.67
N ILE A 265 20.25 -13.04 19.92
CA ILE A 265 19.19 -13.88 20.50
C ILE A 265 19.71 -15.28 20.79
N PRO A 266 19.56 -15.81 22.04
CA PRO A 266 19.80 -17.21 22.36
C PRO A 266 18.79 -18.09 21.64
N LEU A 267 19.12 -18.58 20.44
CA LEU A 267 18.16 -19.27 19.56
C LEU A 267 17.45 -20.44 20.21
N ALA A 268 18.17 -21.27 20.99
CA ALA A 268 17.56 -22.44 21.63
C ALA A 268 16.48 -22.03 22.66
N ALA A 269 16.75 -21.04 23.52
CA ALA A 269 15.81 -20.55 24.51
C ALA A 269 14.62 -19.82 23.88
N ALA A 270 14.87 -18.99 22.87
CA ALA A 270 13.82 -18.28 22.14
C ALA A 270 12.92 -19.25 21.35
N GLN A 271 13.49 -20.29 20.75
CA GLN A 271 12.73 -21.32 20.04
C GLN A 271 11.86 -22.12 21.01
N ASP A 272 12.42 -22.56 22.13
CA ASP A 272 11.69 -23.30 23.17
C ASP A 272 10.51 -22.50 23.72
N PHE A 273 10.71 -21.20 23.99
CA PHE A 273 9.64 -20.30 24.39
C PHE A 273 8.52 -20.21 23.34
N LEU A 274 8.88 -20.01 22.06
CA LEU A 274 7.89 -19.90 20.97
C LEU A 274 7.13 -21.21 20.76
N GLU A 275 7.77 -22.37 20.89
CA GLU A 275 7.14 -23.69 20.74
C GLU A 275 6.21 -23.99 21.93
N THR A 276 6.66 -23.74 23.16
CA THR A 276 5.88 -23.95 24.39
C THR A 276 4.59 -23.16 24.41
N HIS A 277 4.64 -21.91 23.94
CA HIS A 277 3.47 -21.04 23.90
C HIS A 277 2.70 -21.11 22.58
N GLY A 278 3.07 -22.00 21.64
CA GLY A 278 2.35 -22.20 20.37
C GLY A 278 2.54 -21.05 19.35
N LEU A 279 3.58 -20.23 19.50
CA LEU A 279 3.90 -19.08 18.66
C LEU A 279 4.75 -19.49 17.42
N LYS A 280 4.49 -20.68 16.86
CA LYS A 280 5.28 -21.29 15.77
C LYS A 280 5.39 -20.45 14.51
N THR A 281 4.43 -19.55 14.27
CA THR A 281 4.46 -18.63 13.12
C THR A 281 5.59 -17.59 13.20
N LEU A 282 6.17 -17.37 14.37
CA LEU A 282 7.31 -16.48 14.58
C LEU A 282 8.67 -17.19 14.40
N LEU A 283 8.71 -18.54 14.42
CA LEU A 283 9.95 -19.31 14.24
C LEU A 283 10.70 -18.98 12.93
N PRO A 284 10.06 -18.86 11.76
CA PRO A 284 10.78 -18.50 10.53
C PRO A 284 11.43 -17.11 10.62
N ARG A 285 10.80 -16.18 11.35
CA ARG A 285 11.34 -14.82 11.55
C ARG A 285 12.51 -14.83 12.54
N LEU A 286 12.44 -15.66 13.60
CA LEU A 286 13.54 -15.87 14.53
C LEU A 286 14.74 -16.51 13.82
N LEU A 287 14.53 -17.55 13.02
CA LEU A 287 15.59 -18.27 12.32
C LEU A 287 16.28 -17.43 11.23
N LYS A 288 15.57 -16.44 10.64
CA LYS A 288 16.16 -15.47 9.73
C LYS A 288 17.15 -14.52 10.42
N GLN A 289 17.14 -14.41 11.74
CA GLN A 289 18.06 -13.59 12.53
C GLN A 289 19.36 -14.33 12.95
N LYS A 290 19.71 -15.42 12.28
CA LYS A 290 20.99 -16.08 12.48
C LYS A 290 22.16 -15.14 12.18
N THR A 291 22.65 -14.45 13.20
CA THR A 291 24.02 -13.92 13.22
C THR A 291 24.86 -14.94 13.96
N PRO A 292 25.94 -15.46 13.40
CA PRO A 292 26.79 -16.41 14.10
C PRO A 292 27.65 -15.65 15.11
N LEU A 293 27.35 -15.84 16.41
CA LEU A 293 28.27 -15.48 17.49
C LEU A 293 28.70 -16.78 18.16
N SER A 294 29.61 -17.52 17.55
CA SER A 294 30.64 -18.35 18.14
C SER A 294 31.34 -19.23 17.10
N GLU A 295 32.24 -18.64 16.38
CA GLU A 295 33.46 -19.33 15.91
C GLU A 295 34.52 -18.24 15.78
N SER A 296 35.72 -18.55 16.30
CA SER A 296 36.91 -17.69 16.31
C SER A 296 37.15 -17.09 14.92
N PRO A 297 37.71 -15.88 14.81
CA PRO A 297 37.78 -15.18 13.57
C PRO A 297 38.75 -15.84 12.59
N GLY A 298 38.20 -16.71 11.73
CA GLY A 298 38.67 -16.77 10.38
C GLY A 298 38.23 -15.46 9.71
N PRO A 299 38.96 -14.93 8.72
CA PRO A 299 38.64 -13.63 8.18
C PRO A 299 37.18 -13.66 7.70
N SER A 300 36.29 -12.96 8.41
CA SER A 300 34.98 -12.57 7.91
C SER A 300 35.16 -12.04 6.51
N PRO A 301 34.31 -12.43 5.53
CA PRO A 301 34.13 -11.56 4.42
C PRO A 301 33.57 -10.27 5.04
N GLU A 302 34.39 -9.23 5.08
CA GLU A 302 33.95 -7.87 5.31
C GLU A 302 32.65 -7.66 4.51
N PRO A 303 31.61 -6.96 5.06
CA PRO A 303 30.66 -6.35 4.17
C PRO A 303 31.55 -5.57 3.21
N LEU A 304 31.57 -6.01 1.96
CA LEU A 304 32.18 -5.25 0.91
C LEU A 304 31.41 -3.91 0.87
N ALA A 305 31.83 -3.00 1.76
CA ALA A 305 31.89 -1.60 1.41
C ALA A 305 32.95 -1.52 0.29
N VAL A 306 32.65 -2.16 -0.83
CA VAL A 306 33.28 -1.79 -2.08
C VAL A 306 32.85 -0.36 -2.21
N SER A 307 33.76 0.56 -1.91
CA SER A 307 33.57 1.97 -2.22
C SER A 307 33.24 2.00 -3.69
N VAL A 308 31.95 2.04 -4.01
CA VAL A 308 31.49 2.06 -5.40
C VAL A 308 32.05 3.35 -5.95
N THR A 309 33.08 3.24 -6.76
CA THR A 309 33.64 4.39 -7.43
C THR A 309 32.71 4.77 -8.57
N PHE A 310 32.24 5.98 -8.56
CA PHE A 310 31.54 6.54 -9.72
C PHE A 310 32.46 7.53 -10.48
N ARG A 311 32.18 7.67 -11.77
CA ARG A 311 32.79 8.67 -12.61
C ARG A 311 31.71 9.57 -13.18
N GLU A 312 31.80 10.85 -12.93
CA GLU A 312 30.96 11.83 -13.60
C GLU A 312 31.43 12.04 -15.05
N ILE A 313 30.50 11.92 -15.99
CA ILE A 313 30.73 12.18 -17.40
C ILE A 313 30.38 13.64 -17.69
N GLN A 314 31.40 14.44 -17.96
CA GLN A 314 31.22 15.89 -18.19
C GLN A 314 31.46 16.27 -19.66
N LYS A 315 32.17 15.41 -20.43
CA LYS A 315 32.53 15.69 -21.82
C LYS A 315 31.96 14.66 -22.78
N ILE A 316 31.72 15.08 -24.02
CA ILE A 316 31.13 14.22 -25.06
C ILE A 316 32.03 13.03 -25.42
N ASN A 317 33.35 13.23 -25.47
CA ASN A 317 34.31 12.15 -25.75
C ASN A 317 34.33 11.07 -24.65
N GLU A 318 34.07 11.43 -23.39
CA GLU A 318 33.93 10.47 -22.30
C GLU A 318 32.67 9.63 -22.44
N LEU A 319 31.57 10.23 -22.94
CA LEU A 319 30.34 9.52 -23.25
C LEU A 319 30.53 8.58 -24.44
N GLU A 320 31.27 8.99 -25.46
CA GLU A 320 31.62 8.13 -26.61
C GLU A 320 32.47 6.93 -26.17
N ASP A 321 33.45 7.14 -25.28
CA ASP A 321 34.27 6.06 -24.72
C ASP A 321 33.43 5.08 -23.91
N LEU A 322 32.49 5.57 -23.08
CA LEU A 322 31.54 4.74 -22.37
C LEU A 322 30.67 3.96 -23.34
N ALA A 323 30.18 4.61 -24.41
CA ALA A 323 29.34 3.98 -25.44
C ALA A 323 30.07 2.81 -26.13
N ARG A 324 31.33 2.97 -26.47
CA ARG A 324 32.16 1.88 -27.05
C ARG A 324 32.30 0.70 -26.07
N ARG A 325 32.49 0.96 -24.78
CA ARG A 325 32.55 -0.09 -23.74
C ARG A 325 31.21 -0.83 -23.60
N ILE A 326 30.08 -0.11 -23.62
CA ILE A 326 28.75 -0.72 -23.57
C ILE A 326 28.53 -1.61 -24.82
N GLN A 327 28.88 -1.14 -26.00
CA GLN A 327 28.79 -1.94 -27.23
C GLN A 327 29.62 -3.23 -27.18
N GLN A 328 30.82 -3.16 -26.59
CA GLN A 328 31.69 -4.34 -26.44
C GLN A 328 31.10 -5.38 -25.47
N THR A 329 30.41 -4.95 -24.41
CA THR A 329 29.85 -5.84 -23.40
C THR A 329 28.47 -6.35 -23.74
N GLY A 330 27.74 -5.66 -24.63
CA GLY A 330 26.39 -6.01 -25.04
C GLY A 330 25.32 -5.86 -23.92
N ARG A 331 25.68 -5.25 -22.79
CA ARG A 331 24.74 -5.01 -21.69
C ARG A 331 25.06 -3.78 -20.84
N VAL A 332 24.05 -3.13 -20.29
CA VAL A 332 24.21 -1.97 -19.42
C VAL A 332 23.05 -1.88 -18.42
N ALA A 333 23.37 -1.63 -17.16
CA ALA A 333 22.36 -1.27 -16.16
C ALA A 333 22.10 0.24 -16.20
N LEU A 334 20.84 0.63 -16.03
CA LEU A 334 20.37 2.00 -16.17
C LEU A 334 19.54 2.42 -14.96
N THR A 335 19.77 3.63 -14.47
CA THR A 335 18.89 4.31 -13.50
C THR A 335 18.77 5.78 -13.88
N LEU A 336 17.54 6.29 -13.99
CA LEU A 336 17.26 7.70 -14.20
C LEU A 336 16.75 8.30 -12.90
N GLU A 337 17.43 9.29 -12.34
CA GLU A 337 17.00 10.05 -11.19
C GLU A 337 16.54 11.45 -11.62
N GLY A 338 15.27 11.76 -11.28
CA GLY A 338 14.63 12.96 -11.80
C GLY A 338 14.51 12.91 -13.33
N GLU A 339 14.67 14.07 -13.98
CA GLU A 339 14.49 14.20 -15.44
C GLU A 339 15.81 14.21 -16.21
N ARG A 340 16.97 14.32 -15.54
CA ARG A 340 18.24 14.65 -16.20
C ARG A 340 19.49 13.98 -15.65
N THR A 341 19.41 13.15 -14.62
CA THR A 341 20.55 12.43 -14.08
C THR A 341 20.45 10.95 -14.43
N LEU A 342 21.29 10.50 -15.37
CA LEU A 342 21.33 9.12 -15.84
C LEU A 342 22.60 8.43 -15.31
N ALA A 343 22.44 7.32 -14.60
CA ALA A 343 23.52 6.45 -14.19
C ALA A 343 23.58 5.22 -15.09
N LEU A 344 24.79 4.85 -15.51
CA LEU A 344 25.08 3.75 -16.43
C LEU A 344 26.17 2.86 -15.83
N SER A 345 25.92 1.56 -15.67
CA SER A 345 26.90 0.57 -15.20
C SER A 345 27.00 -0.58 -16.20
N VAL A 346 28.24 -0.91 -16.58
CA VAL A 346 28.48 -1.92 -17.63
C VAL A 346 28.74 -3.30 -17.04
N SER A 347 29.57 -3.38 -16.06
CA SER A 347 29.91 -4.52 -15.19
C SER A 347 31.13 -4.15 -14.39
N GLY A 348 31.32 -4.72 -13.21
CA GLY A 348 32.48 -4.47 -12.37
C GLY A 348 32.36 -3.20 -11.53
N ASP A 349 33.43 -2.44 -11.38
CA ASP A 349 33.64 -1.60 -10.20
C ASP A 349 33.25 -0.13 -10.35
N GLN A 350 32.94 0.35 -11.57
CA GLN A 350 32.69 1.77 -11.80
C GLN A 350 31.39 2.04 -12.53
N THR A 351 30.52 2.89 -11.92
CA THR A 351 29.32 3.44 -12.55
C THR A 351 29.58 4.83 -13.10
N SER A 352 29.09 5.11 -14.30
CA SER A 352 29.19 6.43 -14.94
C SER A 352 27.89 7.20 -14.69
N ILE A 353 27.99 8.45 -14.23
CA ILE A 353 26.87 9.34 -13.98
C ILE A 353 26.90 10.50 -14.96
N LEU A 354 25.80 10.70 -15.67
CA LEU A 354 25.57 11.81 -16.58
C LEU A 354 24.57 12.78 -15.95
N SER A 355 25.03 13.97 -15.61
CA SER A 355 24.17 15.08 -15.19
C SER A 355 23.95 15.99 -16.40
N LEU A 356 22.78 15.86 -17.05
CA LEU A 356 22.45 16.57 -18.30
C LEU A 356 21.88 17.95 -17.97
N GLY A 357 22.78 18.94 -17.85
CA GLY A 357 22.45 20.32 -17.49
C GLY A 357 21.88 21.16 -18.66
N GLU A 358 21.41 22.36 -18.32
CA GLU A 358 21.18 23.43 -19.33
C GLU A 358 22.46 24.25 -19.47
N ALA A 359 22.87 24.51 -20.71
CA ALA A 359 23.97 25.41 -20.97
C ALA A 359 23.58 26.84 -20.55
N THR A 360 24.28 27.37 -19.55
CA THR A 360 24.16 28.77 -19.16
C THR A 360 25.43 29.53 -19.56
N LEU A 361 25.33 30.86 -19.65
CA LEU A 361 26.51 31.73 -19.92
C LEU A 361 27.68 31.54 -18.93
N LEU A 362 27.39 30.91 -17.76
CA LEU A 362 28.36 30.67 -16.67
C LEU A 362 28.86 29.23 -16.58
N THR A 363 28.23 28.28 -17.31
CA THR A 363 28.56 26.83 -17.28
C THR A 363 28.83 26.32 -18.71
N GLN A 364 29.94 26.73 -19.31
CA GLN A 364 30.31 26.36 -20.71
C GLN A 364 30.75 24.89 -20.85
N ASP A 365 31.13 24.19 -19.78
CA ASP A 365 31.69 22.83 -19.80
C ASP A 365 30.73 21.73 -19.35
N VAL A 366 29.38 21.97 -19.29
CA VAL A 366 28.42 20.94 -18.89
C VAL A 366 27.86 20.23 -20.12
N LEU A 367 27.85 18.90 -20.10
CA LEU A 367 27.23 18.06 -21.12
C LEU A 367 25.71 18.32 -21.14
N THR A 368 25.23 18.85 -22.28
CA THR A 368 23.81 19.15 -22.44
C THR A 368 23.01 17.97 -22.98
N LEU A 369 21.71 17.91 -22.69
CA LEU A 369 20.82 16.87 -23.22
C LEU A 369 20.86 16.77 -24.76
N PRO A 370 20.78 17.87 -25.56
CA PRO A 370 20.89 17.79 -27.01
C PRO A 370 22.21 17.19 -27.52
N GLN A 371 23.34 17.39 -26.82
CA GLN A 371 24.64 16.81 -27.18
C GLN A 371 24.69 15.31 -26.87
N ALA A 372 24.07 14.86 -25.78
CA ALA A 372 24.06 13.46 -25.35
C ALA A 372 23.09 12.59 -26.16
N ILE A 373 21.94 13.13 -26.59
CA ILE A 373 20.89 12.38 -27.29
C ILE A 373 21.41 11.53 -28.46
N PRO A 374 22.22 12.01 -29.39
CA PRO A 374 22.65 11.18 -30.53
C PRO A 374 23.38 9.92 -30.11
N ILE A 375 24.26 10.02 -29.09
CA ILE A 375 25.04 8.88 -28.57
C ILE A 375 24.14 7.94 -27.78
N LEU A 376 23.31 8.49 -26.89
CA LEU A 376 22.32 7.69 -26.10
C LEU A 376 21.34 6.97 -27.01
N LYS A 377 20.86 7.62 -28.07
CA LYS A 377 19.99 7.02 -29.07
C LYS A 377 20.62 5.82 -29.74
N THR A 378 21.86 5.95 -30.20
CA THR A 378 22.63 4.84 -30.82
C THR A 378 22.75 3.65 -29.87
N LEU A 379 22.97 3.88 -28.56
CA LEU A 379 23.08 2.82 -27.55
C LEU A 379 21.72 2.19 -27.16
N LEU A 380 20.72 3.03 -26.92
CA LEU A 380 19.46 2.58 -26.33
C LEU A 380 18.53 1.96 -27.39
N GLU A 381 18.65 2.34 -28.66
CA GLU A 381 17.91 1.74 -29.77
C GLU A 381 18.60 0.49 -30.36
N ASP A 382 19.84 0.20 -30.00
CA ASP A 382 20.58 -0.98 -30.47
C ASP A 382 19.97 -2.26 -29.83
N HIS A 383 19.50 -3.18 -30.66
CA HIS A 383 18.94 -4.47 -30.26
C HIS A 383 19.96 -5.44 -29.67
N SER A 384 21.25 -5.27 -29.98
CA SER A 384 22.35 -6.13 -29.50
C SER A 384 22.76 -5.80 -28.06
N ILE A 385 22.31 -4.67 -27.51
CA ILE A 385 22.63 -4.22 -26.16
C ILE A 385 21.41 -4.43 -25.26
N THR A 386 21.54 -5.21 -24.19
CA THR A 386 20.51 -5.39 -23.16
C THR A 386 20.58 -4.28 -22.13
N LYS A 387 19.50 -3.54 -21.94
CA LYS A 387 19.33 -2.48 -20.94
C LYS A 387 18.63 -3.07 -19.73
N ILE A 388 19.27 -3.05 -18.56
CA ILE A 388 18.74 -3.64 -17.33
C ILE A 388 18.33 -2.51 -16.40
N ALA A 389 17.06 -2.47 -15.99
CA ALA A 389 16.55 -1.43 -15.11
C ALA A 389 15.55 -2.01 -14.09
N TYR A 390 15.38 -1.29 -12.99
CA TYR A 390 14.33 -1.54 -12.03
C TYR A 390 13.17 -0.57 -12.27
N ASP A 391 11.96 -1.08 -12.55
CA ASP A 391 10.80 -0.29 -12.97
C ASP A 391 11.14 0.64 -14.15
N ILE A 392 11.40 0.03 -15.31
CA ILE A 392 11.88 0.77 -16.49
C ILE A 392 10.83 1.71 -17.08
N LYS A 393 9.54 1.45 -16.89
CA LYS A 393 8.43 2.17 -17.55
C LYS A 393 8.49 3.69 -17.33
N PRO A 394 8.68 4.23 -16.09
CA PRO A 394 8.87 5.67 -15.89
C PRO A 394 10.04 6.27 -16.68
N MET A 395 11.15 5.54 -16.78
CA MET A 395 12.31 5.98 -17.58
C MET A 395 11.99 6.02 -19.07
N LEU A 396 11.22 5.05 -19.59
CA LEU A 396 10.84 5.01 -21.00
C LEU A 396 9.97 6.21 -21.41
N HIS A 397 9.16 6.78 -20.51
CA HIS A 397 8.43 8.01 -20.76
C HIS A 397 9.40 9.18 -21.06
N HIS A 398 10.45 9.34 -20.25
CA HIS A 398 11.46 10.39 -20.47
C HIS A 398 12.27 10.13 -21.75
N LEU A 399 12.70 8.89 -21.97
CA LEU A 399 13.48 8.53 -23.18
C LEU A 399 12.65 8.73 -24.45
N THR A 400 11.37 8.38 -24.44
CA THR A 400 10.45 8.66 -25.56
C THR A 400 10.30 10.15 -25.81
N ALA A 401 10.18 10.98 -24.75
CA ALA A 401 10.13 12.43 -24.88
C ALA A 401 11.45 13.00 -25.47
N TRP A 402 12.58 12.35 -25.26
CA TRP A 402 13.86 12.67 -25.89
C TRP A 402 13.99 12.15 -27.34
N GLY A 403 12.99 11.47 -27.87
CA GLY A 403 12.99 10.86 -29.21
C GLY A 403 13.80 9.57 -29.32
N ILE A 404 13.95 8.83 -28.21
CA ILE A 404 14.65 7.54 -28.11
C ILE A 404 13.63 6.40 -27.97
N ASP A 405 13.61 5.46 -28.93
CA ASP A 405 12.79 4.24 -28.92
C ASP A 405 13.62 3.06 -28.38
N THR A 406 13.67 2.92 -27.06
CA THR A 406 14.53 1.94 -26.38
C THR A 406 14.18 0.50 -26.76
N LYS A 407 15.19 -0.29 -27.16
CA LYS A 407 15.08 -1.71 -27.55
C LYS A 407 15.81 -2.62 -26.58
N SER A 408 15.45 -3.89 -26.55
CA SER A 408 16.11 -4.97 -25.77
C SER A 408 16.41 -4.56 -24.34
N PHE A 409 15.39 -4.58 -23.50
CA PHE A 409 15.50 -4.22 -22.08
C PHE A 409 14.92 -5.30 -21.17
N GLU A 410 15.34 -5.26 -19.90
CA GLU A 410 14.84 -6.09 -18.80
C GLU A 410 14.31 -5.19 -17.70
N ASP A 411 13.12 -5.53 -17.15
CA ASP A 411 12.50 -4.88 -16.01
C ASP A 411 12.52 -5.79 -14.79
N LEU A 412 13.35 -5.46 -13.82
CA LEU A 412 13.58 -6.32 -12.66
C LEU A 412 12.41 -6.33 -11.68
N LEU A 413 11.59 -5.27 -11.64
CA LEU A 413 10.37 -5.24 -10.82
C LEU A 413 9.32 -6.22 -11.37
N VAL A 414 9.13 -6.23 -12.69
CA VAL A 414 8.19 -7.14 -13.36
C VAL A 414 8.66 -8.59 -13.26
N MET A 415 9.97 -8.85 -13.40
CA MET A 415 10.54 -10.19 -13.20
C MET A 415 10.29 -10.71 -11.79
N ALA A 416 10.48 -9.87 -10.78
CA ALA A 416 10.24 -10.22 -9.38
C ALA A 416 8.74 -10.46 -9.09
N ASP A 417 7.84 -9.64 -9.65
CA ASP A 417 6.39 -9.82 -9.49
C ASP A 417 5.90 -11.16 -10.06
N ILE A 418 6.44 -11.61 -11.19
CA ILE A 418 6.14 -12.92 -11.78
C ILE A 418 6.63 -14.05 -10.88
N LEU A 419 7.82 -13.91 -10.33
CA LEU A 419 8.47 -14.96 -9.53
C LEU A 419 7.84 -15.13 -8.14
N GLU A 420 7.52 -14.02 -7.47
CA GLU A 420 7.12 -13.98 -6.06
C GLU A 420 5.65 -13.58 -5.86
N GLY A 421 5.00 -13.03 -6.88
CA GLY A 421 3.62 -12.55 -6.81
C GLY A 421 3.43 -11.34 -5.89
N ASN A 422 2.24 -11.22 -5.29
CA ASN A 422 1.89 -10.10 -4.41
C ASN A 422 2.70 -10.00 -3.11
N GLU A 423 3.42 -11.05 -2.74
CA GLU A 423 4.33 -11.04 -1.58
C GLU A 423 5.71 -10.49 -1.95
N ALA A 424 5.94 -10.22 -3.23
CA ALA A 424 7.18 -9.62 -3.71
C ALA A 424 7.44 -8.29 -3.01
N ALA A 425 8.66 -8.14 -2.55
CA ALA A 425 9.19 -6.88 -2.14
C ALA A 425 9.12 -5.89 -3.31
N ARG A 426 8.38 -4.80 -3.12
CA ARG A 426 8.17 -3.79 -4.17
C ARG A 426 9.21 -2.68 -4.12
N ASP A 427 10.24 -2.83 -3.35
CA ASP A 427 11.35 -1.89 -3.35
C ASP A 427 12.68 -2.61 -3.65
N LEU A 428 13.56 -1.90 -4.33
CA LEU A 428 14.84 -2.44 -4.75
C LEU A 428 15.70 -2.95 -3.58
N PRO A 429 15.78 -2.27 -2.41
CA PRO A 429 16.52 -2.77 -1.26
C PRO A 429 16.06 -4.15 -0.78
N GLN A 430 14.76 -4.37 -0.75
CA GLN A 430 14.18 -5.64 -0.31
C GLN A 430 14.48 -6.78 -1.31
N LEU A 431 14.37 -6.50 -2.63
CA LEU A 431 14.72 -7.48 -3.67
C LEU A 431 16.20 -7.86 -3.61
N VAL A 432 17.09 -6.87 -3.44
CA VAL A 432 18.52 -7.11 -3.29
C VAL A 432 18.82 -7.95 -2.06
N GLN A 433 18.13 -7.68 -0.94
CA GLN A 433 18.29 -8.48 0.27
C GLN A 433 17.79 -9.92 0.06
N THR A 434 16.65 -10.11 -0.62
CA THR A 434 16.04 -11.43 -0.84
C THR A 434 16.90 -12.29 -1.79
N HIS A 435 17.31 -11.73 -2.93
CA HIS A 435 17.94 -12.50 -4.01
C HIS A 435 19.47 -12.52 -3.96
N LEU A 436 20.10 -11.49 -3.38
CA LEU A 436 21.57 -11.37 -3.34
C LEU A 436 22.13 -11.42 -1.91
N ASN A 437 21.28 -11.38 -0.88
CA ASN A 437 21.68 -11.28 0.53
C ASN A 437 22.61 -10.08 0.81
N GLN A 438 22.36 -8.95 0.11
CA GLN A 438 23.09 -7.70 0.24
C GLN A 438 22.17 -6.58 0.73
N THR A 439 22.72 -5.56 1.37
CA THR A 439 22.00 -4.40 1.86
C THR A 439 22.40 -3.16 1.06
N LEU A 440 21.45 -2.41 0.56
CA LEU A 440 21.68 -1.14 -0.14
C LEU A 440 21.64 0.04 0.83
N THR A 441 22.47 1.03 0.57
CA THR A 441 22.42 2.32 1.26
C THR A 441 21.04 2.97 1.07
N PRO A 442 20.40 3.44 2.16
CA PRO A 442 19.13 4.18 2.04
C PRO A 442 19.30 5.44 1.18
N LEU A 443 18.27 5.77 0.38
CA LEU A 443 18.27 7.03 -0.35
C LEU A 443 18.37 8.22 0.61
N PRO A 444 19.27 9.18 0.35
CA PRO A 444 19.32 10.41 1.13
C PRO A 444 17.96 11.14 1.02
N ARG A 445 17.45 11.63 2.15
CA ARG A 445 16.21 12.43 2.15
C ARG A 445 16.44 13.68 1.31
N LYS A 446 15.49 13.97 0.41
CA LYS A 446 15.50 15.18 -0.42
C LYS A 446 15.85 16.40 0.43
N SER A 447 16.99 16.97 0.22
CA SER A 447 17.32 18.40 0.34
C SER A 447 18.85 18.60 0.38
N THR A 448 19.24 19.51 -0.33
CA THR A 448 20.20 20.62 -0.18
C THR A 448 21.20 20.64 -1.32
N LYS A 449 21.41 21.86 -1.82
CA LYS A 449 22.44 22.23 -2.81
C LYS A 449 23.88 22.14 -2.22
N ASP A 450 24.05 21.36 -1.15
CA ASP A 450 25.32 21.15 -0.48
C ASP A 450 26.13 20.11 -1.29
N PRO A 451 27.40 20.44 -1.66
CA PRO A 451 28.26 19.53 -2.43
C PRO A 451 28.46 18.14 -1.83
N GLU A 452 28.52 18.01 -0.52
CA GLU A 452 28.69 16.74 0.17
C GLU A 452 27.45 15.85 0.07
N THR A 453 26.26 16.44 0.11
CA THR A 453 24.99 15.77 -0.10
C THR A 453 24.83 15.30 -1.55
N LEU A 454 25.34 16.06 -2.53
CA LEU A 454 25.33 15.67 -3.94
C LEU A 454 26.27 14.47 -4.20
N VAL A 455 27.47 14.46 -3.64
CA VAL A 455 28.40 13.32 -3.74
C VAL A 455 27.80 12.07 -3.13
N ASN A 456 27.17 12.17 -1.96
CA ASN A 456 26.48 11.05 -1.31
C ASN A 456 25.29 10.53 -2.13
N SER A 457 24.56 11.43 -2.82
CA SER A 457 23.47 11.06 -3.74
C SER A 457 23.99 10.28 -4.95
N PHE A 458 25.08 10.73 -5.58
CA PHE A 458 25.70 10.02 -6.71
C PHE A 458 26.30 8.68 -6.29
N GLN A 459 26.89 8.60 -5.11
CA GLN A 459 27.38 7.35 -4.54
C GLN A 459 26.23 6.32 -4.38
N THR A 460 25.13 6.75 -3.80
CA THR A 460 23.94 5.90 -3.61
C THR A 460 23.33 5.50 -4.96
N LEU A 461 23.25 6.42 -5.91
CA LEU A 461 22.75 6.16 -7.26
C LEU A 461 23.64 5.14 -7.99
N ALA A 462 24.95 5.28 -7.88
CA ALA A 462 25.92 4.36 -8.46
C ALA A 462 25.82 2.95 -7.87
N GLU A 463 25.69 2.83 -6.56
CA GLU A 463 25.46 1.55 -5.86
C GLU A 463 24.20 0.86 -6.37
N ARG A 464 23.07 1.60 -6.43
CA ARG A 464 21.76 1.09 -6.88
C ARG A 464 21.79 0.69 -8.36
N THR A 465 22.53 1.37 -9.20
CA THR A 465 22.63 1.04 -10.62
C THR A 465 23.50 -0.20 -10.85
N ARG A 466 24.64 -0.29 -10.16
CA ARG A 466 25.55 -1.42 -10.31
C ARG A 466 24.92 -2.76 -9.93
N ILE A 467 24.11 -2.77 -8.86
CA ILE A 467 23.50 -3.99 -8.33
C ILE A 467 22.44 -4.59 -9.27
N LEU A 468 21.95 -3.84 -10.26
CA LEU A 468 20.89 -4.32 -11.16
C LEU A 468 21.36 -5.47 -12.04
N ILE A 469 22.65 -5.53 -12.41
CA ILE A 469 23.18 -6.63 -13.25
C ILE A 469 23.11 -7.97 -12.50
N PRO A 470 23.75 -8.15 -11.33
CA PRO A 470 23.67 -9.41 -10.60
C PRO A 470 22.24 -9.73 -10.12
N LEU A 471 21.42 -8.72 -9.82
CA LEU A 471 20.01 -8.94 -9.47
C LEU A 471 19.24 -9.49 -10.68
N GLY A 472 19.48 -8.95 -11.89
CA GLY A 472 18.86 -9.44 -13.12
C GLY A 472 19.24 -10.88 -13.42
N GLU A 473 20.50 -11.26 -13.24
CA GLU A 473 20.98 -12.63 -13.41
C GLU A 473 20.29 -13.60 -12.42
N ALA A 474 20.14 -13.19 -11.15
CA ALA A 474 19.47 -13.98 -10.13
C ALA A 474 17.97 -14.17 -10.43
N LEU A 475 17.26 -13.10 -10.83
CA LEU A 475 15.84 -13.15 -11.17
C LEU A 475 15.61 -13.96 -12.45
N GLN A 476 16.45 -13.83 -13.48
CA GLN A 476 16.33 -14.61 -14.72
C GLN A 476 16.52 -16.10 -14.44
N LYS A 477 17.48 -16.45 -13.60
CA LYS A 477 17.68 -17.83 -13.14
C LYS A 477 16.44 -18.34 -12.40
N GLY A 478 15.88 -17.55 -11.47
CA GLY A 478 14.66 -17.90 -10.74
C GLY A 478 13.46 -18.12 -11.66
N LEU A 479 13.24 -17.24 -12.65
CA LEU A 479 12.17 -17.41 -13.65
C LEU A 479 12.35 -18.66 -14.50
N THR A 480 13.59 -19.01 -14.85
CA THR A 480 13.91 -20.23 -15.60
C THR A 480 13.61 -21.48 -14.79
N GLU A 481 14.05 -21.53 -13.53
CA GLU A 481 13.80 -22.63 -12.60
C GLU A 481 12.31 -22.78 -12.27
N ALA A 482 11.58 -21.68 -12.18
CA ALA A 482 10.14 -21.67 -11.96
C ALA A 482 9.33 -22.03 -13.24
N GLY A 483 9.94 -22.03 -14.43
CA GLY A 483 9.27 -22.24 -15.70
C GLY A 483 8.42 -21.04 -16.17
N THR A 484 8.60 -19.86 -15.57
CA THR A 484 7.80 -18.66 -15.83
C THR A 484 8.51 -17.64 -16.74
N LEU A 485 9.74 -17.92 -17.19
CA LEU A 485 10.46 -17.07 -18.13
C LEU A 485 9.69 -16.82 -19.44
N PRO A 486 9.02 -17.81 -20.06
CA PRO A 486 8.21 -17.59 -21.27
C PRO A 486 7.08 -16.56 -21.05
N LEU A 487 6.48 -16.52 -19.86
CA LEU A 487 5.45 -15.53 -19.52
C LEU A 487 6.03 -14.11 -19.55
N TYR A 488 7.22 -13.92 -18.95
CA TYR A 488 7.91 -12.63 -18.99
C TYR A 488 8.22 -12.20 -20.41
N GLU A 489 8.82 -13.10 -21.21
CA GLU A 489 9.29 -12.84 -22.57
C GLU A 489 8.16 -12.55 -23.56
N THR A 490 7.01 -13.23 -23.42
CA THR A 490 5.92 -13.20 -24.43
C THR A 490 4.76 -12.27 -24.06
N PHE A 491 4.58 -11.95 -22.77
CA PHE A 491 3.46 -11.15 -22.29
C PHE A 491 3.91 -9.88 -21.57
N GLU A 492 4.76 -9.99 -20.54
CA GLU A 492 4.97 -8.85 -19.64
C GLU A 492 5.97 -7.85 -20.21
N ARG A 493 7.16 -8.28 -20.64
CA ARG A 493 8.16 -7.38 -21.20
C ARG A 493 7.67 -6.67 -22.48
N PRO A 494 7.06 -7.35 -23.49
CA PRO A 494 6.56 -6.68 -24.68
C PRO A 494 5.39 -5.73 -24.43
N LEU A 495 4.68 -5.87 -23.31
CA LEU A 495 3.58 -4.97 -22.94
C LEU A 495 4.06 -3.60 -22.44
N ILE A 496 5.26 -3.50 -21.87
CA ILE A 496 5.77 -2.24 -21.30
C ILE A 496 5.74 -1.07 -22.30
N PRO A 497 6.31 -1.18 -23.53
CA PRO A 497 6.27 -0.09 -24.51
C PRO A 497 4.85 0.21 -25.00
N VAL A 498 3.95 -0.79 -25.00
CA VAL A 498 2.53 -0.58 -25.33
C VAL A 498 1.89 0.34 -24.29
N LEU A 499 2.15 0.08 -22.99
CA LEU A 499 1.63 0.91 -21.91
C LEU A 499 2.22 2.31 -21.94
N VAL A 500 3.51 2.47 -22.21
CA VAL A 500 4.13 3.79 -22.39
C VAL A 500 3.43 4.57 -23.50
N THR A 501 3.16 3.94 -24.64
CA THR A 501 2.45 4.58 -25.74
C THR A 501 1.02 4.98 -25.35
N LEU A 502 0.30 4.10 -24.69
CA LEU A 502 -1.07 4.31 -24.22
C LEU A 502 -1.13 5.44 -23.18
N GLU A 503 -0.25 5.42 -22.19
CA GLU A 503 -0.14 6.44 -21.14
C GLU A 503 0.24 7.82 -21.73
N ASN A 504 1.16 7.88 -22.71
CA ASN A 504 1.54 9.11 -23.41
C ASN A 504 0.39 9.63 -24.30
N THR A 505 -0.44 8.74 -24.87
CA THR A 505 -1.61 9.13 -25.66
C THR A 505 -2.67 9.80 -24.78
N GLY A 506 -3.01 9.20 -23.63
CA GLY A 506 -4.05 9.69 -22.73
C GLY A 506 -5.45 9.72 -23.38
N ILE A 507 -6.42 10.29 -22.68
CA ILE A 507 -7.81 10.44 -23.15
C ILE A 507 -8.34 11.86 -22.89
N GLU A 508 -9.09 12.41 -23.85
CA GLU A 508 -9.68 13.74 -23.73
C GLU A 508 -10.91 13.72 -22.83
N VAL A 509 -11.05 14.78 -22.02
CA VAL A 509 -12.15 14.90 -21.06
C VAL A 509 -12.74 16.31 -21.14
N ASP A 510 -14.05 16.36 -21.23
CA ASP A 510 -14.84 17.59 -21.15
C ASP A 510 -14.94 18.05 -19.68
N ALA A 511 -14.12 19.01 -19.31
CA ALA A 511 -14.10 19.57 -17.97
C ALA A 511 -15.38 20.33 -17.62
N ALA A 512 -16.07 20.92 -18.60
CA ALA A 512 -17.32 21.65 -18.38
C ALA A 512 -18.44 20.66 -18.04
N ALA A 513 -18.56 19.56 -18.80
CA ALA A 513 -19.52 18.49 -18.50
C ALA A 513 -19.30 17.88 -17.10
N LEU A 514 -18.04 17.72 -16.67
CA LEU A 514 -17.74 17.26 -15.29
C LEU A 514 -18.13 18.31 -14.24
N ALA A 515 -17.94 19.61 -14.49
CA ALA A 515 -18.32 20.67 -13.57
C ALA A 515 -19.85 20.74 -13.42
N ASP A 516 -20.60 20.64 -14.51
CA ASP A 516 -22.08 20.59 -14.50
C ASP A 516 -22.58 19.38 -13.70
N LEU A 517 -21.98 18.21 -13.92
CA LEU A 517 -22.34 16.99 -13.20
C LEU A 517 -21.98 17.10 -11.70
N SER A 518 -20.85 17.72 -11.36
CA SER A 518 -20.45 18.02 -9.98
C SER A 518 -21.50 18.88 -9.27
N HIS A 519 -22.03 19.88 -9.94
CA HIS A 519 -23.11 20.72 -9.41
C HIS A 519 -24.41 19.92 -9.19
N VAL A 520 -24.78 19.07 -10.14
CA VAL A 520 -25.94 18.16 -9.99
C VAL A 520 -25.77 17.28 -8.75
N PHE A 521 -24.60 16.67 -8.55
CA PHE A 521 -24.32 15.83 -7.37
C PHE A 521 -24.39 16.63 -6.07
N GLU A 522 -23.91 17.87 -6.05
CA GLU A 522 -23.99 18.75 -4.89
C GLU A 522 -25.42 19.08 -4.49
N VAL A 523 -26.28 19.38 -5.45
CA VAL A 523 -27.72 19.61 -5.22
C VAL A 523 -28.39 18.35 -4.63
N GLN A 524 -28.10 17.16 -5.20
CA GLN A 524 -28.64 15.91 -4.69
C GLN A 524 -28.14 15.60 -3.26
N MET A 525 -26.88 15.84 -2.98
CA MET A 525 -26.30 15.66 -1.64
C MET A 525 -26.96 16.61 -0.62
N THR A 526 -27.21 17.86 -1.00
CA THR A 526 -27.87 18.86 -0.14
C THR A 526 -29.29 18.42 0.18
N GLN A 527 -30.07 18.03 -0.84
CA GLN A 527 -31.44 17.53 -0.66
C GLN A 527 -31.49 16.32 0.29
N LEU A 528 -30.60 15.34 0.08
CA LEU A 528 -30.49 14.16 0.94
C LEU A 528 -30.08 14.53 2.37
N SER A 529 -29.14 15.44 2.54
CA SER A 529 -28.74 15.96 3.85
C SER A 529 -29.92 16.59 4.60
N ASP A 530 -30.70 17.43 3.91
CA ASP A 530 -31.88 18.07 4.50
C ASP A 530 -32.97 17.06 4.89
N MET A 531 -33.15 16.00 4.10
CA MET A 531 -34.08 14.91 4.43
C MET A 531 -33.62 14.15 5.68
N ILE A 532 -32.31 13.80 5.73
CA ILE A 532 -31.71 13.10 6.86
C ILE A 532 -31.79 13.95 8.14
N TYR A 533 -31.40 15.24 8.08
CA TYR A 533 -31.41 16.12 9.24
C TYR A 533 -32.83 16.39 9.76
N ARG A 534 -33.81 16.54 8.87
CA ARG A 534 -35.24 16.63 9.28
C ARG A 534 -35.73 15.37 9.94
N HIS A 535 -35.35 14.19 9.45
CA HIS A 535 -35.74 12.91 10.04
C HIS A 535 -35.09 12.68 11.41
N VAL A 536 -33.83 13.08 11.57
CA VAL A 536 -33.07 12.93 12.83
C VAL A 536 -33.40 14.03 13.84
N GLY A 537 -33.83 15.21 13.37
CA GLY A 537 -34.13 16.36 14.21
C GLY A 537 -32.94 17.24 14.53
N MET A 538 -31.76 16.94 13.98
CA MET A 538 -30.52 17.71 14.18
C MET A 538 -29.55 17.57 13.00
N SER A 539 -28.65 18.55 12.82
CA SER A 539 -27.56 18.48 11.85
C SER A 539 -26.33 17.82 12.47
N PHE A 540 -25.61 17.04 11.67
CA PHE A 540 -24.35 16.39 12.04
C PHE A 540 -23.50 16.14 10.79
N ASN A 541 -22.24 15.72 10.96
CA ASN A 541 -21.35 15.42 9.84
C ASN A 541 -21.61 14.01 9.27
N LEU A 542 -22.33 13.94 8.15
CA LEU A 542 -22.63 12.68 7.42
C LEU A 542 -21.38 11.92 6.95
N ALA A 543 -20.27 12.63 6.72
CA ALA A 543 -19.00 12.02 6.37
C ALA A 543 -18.25 11.41 7.57
N SER A 544 -18.69 11.67 8.81
CA SER A 544 -18.09 11.12 10.02
C SER A 544 -18.72 9.78 10.41
N PRO A 545 -18.03 8.64 10.27
CA PRO A 545 -18.56 7.34 10.66
C PRO A 545 -18.95 7.27 12.14
N LYS A 546 -18.23 8.00 13.02
CA LYS A 546 -18.50 8.04 14.46
C LYS A 546 -19.83 8.72 14.74
N GLN A 547 -20.02 9.95 14.26
CA GLN A 547 -21.28 10.70 14.47
C GLN A 547 -22.46 9.96 13.86
N LEU A 548 -22.27 9.41 12.64
CA LEU A 548 -23.31 8.64 11.99
C LEU A 548 -23.70 7.40 12.80
N GLY A 549 -22.75 6.70 13.39
CA GLY A 549 -23.01 5.54 14.25
C GLY A 549 -23.79 5.93 15.51
N GLU A 550 -23.41 7.01 16.19
CA GLU A 550 -24.15 7.55 17.35
C GLU A 550 -25.60 7.92 16.99
N ILE A 551 -25.80 8.56 15.84
CA ILE A 551 -27.14 8.91 15.36
C ILE A 551 -27.97 7.67 15.06
N LEU A 552 -27.46 6.71 14.30
CA LEU A 552 -28.22 5.52 13.91
C LEU A 552 -28.61 4.64 15.11
N PHE A 553 -27.67 4.42 16.04
CA PHE A 553 -27.84 3.40 17.08
C PHE A 553 -28.15 3.96 18.47
N GLU A 554 -27.81 5.22 18.78
CA GLU A 554 -28.10 5.84 20.07
C GLU A 554 -29.31 6.79 19.98
N THR A 555 -29.36 7.64 18.94
CA THR A 555 -30.47 8.61 18.78
C THR A 555 -31.72 7.93 18.19
N LEU A 556 -31.57 7.28 17.02
CA LEU A 556 -32.68 6.59 16.34
C LEU A 556 -32.94 5.17 16.89
N LYS A 557 -32.07 4.64 17.71
CA LYS A 557 -32.16 3.32 18.38
C LYS A 557 -32.44 2.17 17.40
N LEU A 558 -31.82 2.22 16.20
CA LEU A 558 -31.99 1.18 15.18
C LEU A 558 -31.33 -0.12 15.65
N SER A 559 -31.90 -1.27 15.27
CA SER A 559 -31.40 -2.58 15.65
C SER A 559 -30.13 -2.94 14.86
N GLY A 560 -29.22 -3.75 15.44
CA GLY A 560 -28.04 -4.29 14.71
C GLY A 560 -26.75 -3.51 14.88
N GLY A 561 -26.71 -2.46 15.69
CA GLY A 561 -25.48 -1.71 15.99
C GLY A 561 -24.47 -2.54 16.79
N LYS A 562 -23.39 -2.99 16.14
CA LYS A 562 -22.25 -3.60 16.83
C LYS A 562 -21.16 -2.56 17.03
N LYS A 563 -20.77 -2.36 18.29
CA LYS A 563 -19.61 -1.53 18.63
C LYS A 563 -18.33 -2.31 18.30
N SER A 564 -17.40 -1.63 17.67
CA SER A 564 -16.04 -2.14 17.50
C SER A 564 -15.31 -2.19 18.84
N GLN A 565 -14.14 -2.80 18.88
CA GLN A 565 -13.27 -2.80 20.06
C GLN A 565 -12.88 -1.38 20.53
N THR A 566 -12.93 -0.40 19.63
CA THR A 566 -12.71 1.03 19.96
C THR A 566 -13.97 1.75 20.43
N GLY A 567 -15.08 1.04 20.65
CA GLY A 567 -16.34 1.61 21.09
C GLY A 567 -17.16 2.32 20.01
N ALA A 568 -16.66 2.40 18.78
CA ALA A 568 -17.37 3.03 17.67
C ALA A 568 -18.32 2.04 16.98
N TYR A 569 -19.51 2.50 16.59
CA TYR A 569 -20.44 1.70 15.80
C TYR A 569 -19.95 1.50 14.37
N GLY A 570 -20.11 0.28 13.84
CA GLY A 570 -19.88 0.01 12.42
C GLY A 570 -20.95 0.70 11.57
N THR A 571 -20.52 1.49 10.59
CA THR A 571 -21.39 2.16 9.62
C THR A 571 -20.97 1.84 8.18
N ALA A 572 -20.36 0.67 7.95
CA ALA A 572 -19.97 0.21 6.63
C ALA A 572 -21.21 -0.02 5.73
N SER A 573 -21.01 -0.15 4.43
CA SER A 573 -22.12 -0.24 3.47
C SER A 573 -23.04 -1.43 3.73
N ASP A 574 -22.48 -2.58 4.11
CA ASP A 574 -23.22 -3.79 4.47
C ASP A 574 -24.19 -3.59 5.65
N VAL A 575 -23.77 -2.83 6.67
CA VAL A 575 -24.63 -2.48 7.82
C VAL A 575 -25.78 -1.57 7.37
N LEU A 576 -25.49 -0.55 6.56
CA LEU A 576 -26.52 0.36 6.06
C LEU A 576 -27.48 -0.33 5.08
N GLU A 577 -26.96 -1.24 4.21
CA GLU A 577 -27.78 -2.06 3.32
C GLU A 577 -28.73 -2.98 4.11
N SER A 578 -28.23 -3.58 5.20
CA SER A 578 -29.06 -4.38 6.10
C SER A 578 -30.16 -3.56 6.74
N LEU A 579 -29.86 -2.34 7.19
CA LEU A 579 -30.88 -1.42 7.76
C LEU A 579 -31.89 -0.97 6.69
N ALA A 580 -31.43 -0.69 5.48
CA ALA A 580 -32.30 -0.34 4.35
C ALA A 580 -33.23 -1.49 3.96
N ALA A 581 -32.76 -2.73 3.99
CA ALA A 581 -33.57 -3.95 3.76
C ALA A 581 -34.63 -4.18 4.86
N GLN A 582 -34.38 -3.72 6.09
CA GLN A 582 -35.34 -3.72 7.21
C GLN A 582 -36.40 -2.61 7.09
N GLY A 583 -36.34 -1.77 6.06
CA GLY A 583 -37.30 -0.71 5.78
C GLY A 583 -36.91 0.67 6.33
N HIS A 584 -35.71 0.85 6.86
CA HIS A 584 -35.26 2.15 7.37
C HIS A 584 -34.86 3.09 6.24
N GLU A 585 -35.74 4.05 5.91
CA GLU A 585 -35.52 5.02 4.80
C GLU A 585 -34.26 5.88 5.01
N VAL A 586 -33.94 6.26 6.25
CA VAL A 586 -32.74 7.03 6.57
C VAL A 586 -31.47 6.31 6.12
N ALA A 587 -31.41 4.98 6.20
CA ALA A 587 -30.28 4.20 5.74
C ALA A 587 -30.14 4.25 4.22
N LYS A 588 -31.24 4.23 3.47
CA LYS A 588 -31.24 4.39 2.01
C LYS A 588 -30.72 5.78 1.61
N TRP A 589 -31.18 6.84 2.27
CA TRP A 589 -30.73 8.20 2.01
C TRP A 589 -29.24 8.38 2.28
N ILE A 590 -28.73 7.79 3.38
CA ILE A 590 -27.29 7.81 3.70
C ILE A 590 -26.47 7.06 2.66
N LEU A 591 -26.91 5.90 2.19
CA LEU A 591 -26.26 5.15 1.10
C LEU A 591 -26.19 5.97 -0.19
N SER A 592 -27.32 6.60 -0.57
CA SER A 592 -27.38 7.49 -1.73
C SER A 592 -26.46 8.71 -1.58
N TRP A 593 -26.49 9.36 -0.42
CA TRP A 593 -25.60 10.49 -0.13
C TRP A 593 -24.13 10.11 -0.24
N ARG A 594 -23.72 8.96 0.32
CA ARG A 594 -22.35 8.44 0.20
C ARG A 594 -21.94 8.13 -1.23
N THR A 595 -22.89 7.64 -2.04
CA THR A 595 -22.65 7.39 -3.47
C THR A 595 -22.33 8.67 -4.19
N PHE A 596 -23.15 9.73 -4.06
CA PHE A 596 -22.90 11.03 -4.66
C PHE A 596 -21.61 11.66 -4.13
N ALA A 597 -21.36 11.63 -2.82
CA ALA A 597 -20.16 12.17 -2.21
C ALA A 597 -18.87 11.49 -2.76
N LYS A 598 -18.90 10.17 -2.93
CA LYS A 598 -17.80 9.42 -3.53
C LYS A 598 -17.60 9.77 -5.00
N LEU A 599 -18.67 9.80 -5.79
CA LEU A 599 -18.59 10.10 -7.22
C LEU A 599 -18.11 11.53 -7.44
N LYS A 600 -18.63 12.49 -6.66
CA LYS A 600 -18.20 13.88 -6.71
C LYS A 600 -16.73 14.03 -6.35
N GLY A 601 -16.32 13.57 -5.19
CA GLY A 601 -14.94 13.74 -4.71
C GLY A 601 -13.92 12.99 -5.53
N THR A 602 -14.23 11.76 -6.01
CA THR A 602 -13.28 10.90 -6.72
C THR A 602 -13.17 11.23 -8.21
N TYR A 603 -14.27 11.68 -8.85
CA TYR A 603 -14.29 11.86 -10.28
C TYR A 603 -14.58 13.31 -10.69
N THR A 604 -15.77 13.87 -10.40
CA THR A 604 -16.13 15.17 -11.00
C THR A 604 -15.28 16.33 -10.49
N ASP A 605 -14.80 16.28 -9.23
CA ASP A 605 -13.92 17.33 -8.67
C ASP A 605 -12.42 17.03 -8.87
N ALA A 606 -12.03 15.73 -9.00
CA ALA A 606 -10.64 15.32 -9.09
C ALA A 606 -10.12 15.23 -10.53
N LEU A 607 -10.90 14.68 -11.47
CA LEU A 607 -10.47 14.48 -12.85
C LEU A 607 -10.09 15.78 -13.57
N PRO A 608 -10.82 16.92 -13.43
CA PRO A 608 -10.40 18.16 -14.05
C PRO A 608 -9.02 18.65 -13.63
N LYS A 609 -8.60 18.34 -12.37
CA LYS A 609 -7.27 18.67 -11.83
C LYS A 609 -6.15 17.79 -12.40
N SER A 610 -6.53 16.64 -12.97
CA SER A 610 -5.60 15.68 -13.58
C SER A 610 -5.42 15.89 -15.08
N ILE A 611 -6.10 16.88 -15.68
CA ILE A 611 -5.91 17.22 -17.09
C ILE A 611 -4.54 17.88 -17.24
N ASN A 612 -3.71 17.30 -18.10
CA ASN A 612 -2.42 17.88 -18.43
C ASN A 612 -2.64 19.16 -19.29
N PRO A 613 -2.14 20.33 -18.86
CA PRO A 613 -2.39 21.59 -19.57
C PRO A 613 -1.74 21.67 -20.96
N GLN A 614 -0.72 20.86 -21.24
CA GLN A 614 -0.05 20.83 -22.53
C GLN A 614 -0.79 19.99 -23.56
N THR A 615 -1.37 18.87 -23.14
CA THR A 615 -2.04 17.92 -24.03
C THR A 615 -3.56 18.07 -24.03
N GLY A 616 -4.15 18.70 -23.00
CA GLY A 616 -5.60 18.75 -22.78
C GLY A 616 -6.22 17.40 -22.37
N ARG A 617 -5.38 16.40 -22.06
CA ARG A 617 -5.81 15.01 -21.84
C ARG A 617 -5.48 14.54 -20.43
N ILE A 618 -6.16 13.49 -19.96
CA ILE A 618 -5.81 12.76 -18.75
C ILE A 618 -4.91 11.60 -19.14
N HIS A 619 -3.77 11.50 -18.48
CA HIS A 619 -2.78 10.44 -18.63
C HIS A 619 -2.76 9.60 -17.35
N THR A 620 -3.49 8.48 -17.35
CA THR A 620 -3.43 7.51 -16.26
C THR A 620 -2.14 6.72 -16.33
N SER A 621 -1.69 6.15 -15.23
CA SER A 621 -0.57 5.19 -15.19
C SER A 621 -1.10 3.78 -14.93
N PHE A 622 -0.63 2.79 -15.71
CA PHE A 622 -0.96 1.38 -15.54
C PHE A 622 0.12 0.67 -14.74
N VAL A 623 -0.23 0.17 -13.58
CA VAL A 623 0.66 -0.61 -12.72
C VAL A 623 0.61 -2.07 -13.17
N MET A 624 1.76 -2.64 -13.51
CA MET A 624 1.92 -4.03 -13.97
C MET A 624 2.13 -5.00 -12.81
N ALA A 625 2.86 -4.57 -11.78
CA ALA A 625 3.17 -5.35 -10.59
C ALA A 625 2.18 -5.04 -9.46
N GLY A 626 1.67 -6.07 -8.79
CA GLY A 626 0.92 -5.87 -7.55
C GLY A 626 -0.54 -6.28 -7.57
N THR A 627 -1.00 -6.98 -8.57
CA THR A 627 -2.27 -7.71 -8.53
C THR A 627 -2.00 -9.22 -8.48
N SER A 628 -2.75 -9.96 -7.67
CA SER A 628 -2.54 -11.42 -7.52
C SER A 628 -2.80 -12.23 -8.79
N THR A 629 -3.48 -11.65 -9.78
CA THR A 629 -3.89 -12.29 -11.02
C THR A 629 -3.17 -11.75 -12.25
N GLY A 630 -2.24 -10.81 -12.10
CA GLY A 630 -1.57 -10.15 -13.24
C GLY A 630 -2.44 -9.16 -14.02
N ARG A 631 -3.62 -8.78 -13.52
CA ARG A 631 -4.41 -7.69 -14.11
C ARG A 631 -3.66 -6.37 -13.99
N LEU A 632 -3.83 -5.49 -14.98
CA LEU A 632 -3.36 -4.11 -14.89
C LEU A 632 -4.22 -3.32 -13.90
N ALA A 633 -3.60 -2.44 -13.14
CA ALA A 633 -4.30 -1.50 -12.26
C ALA A 633 -4.04 -0.06 -12.73
N SER A 634 -5.11 0.71 -12.93
CA SER A 634 -5.01 2.13 -13.29
C SER A 634 -4.84 2.99 -12.04
N SER A 635 -3.92 3.96 -12.08
CA SER A 635 -3.63 4.89 -10.97
C SER A 635 -3.30 6.29 -11.50
N ASN A 636 -3.51 7.29 -10.67
CA ASN A 636 -3.14 8.70 -10.92
C ASN A 636 -3.66 9.34 -12.22
N PRO A 637 -5.00 9.33 -12.49
CA PRO A 637 -6.12 8.83 -11.68
C PRO A 637 -6.52 7.40 -12.02
N ASN A 638 -7.25 6.72 -11.11
CA ASN A 638 -7.82 5.41 -11.41
C ASN A 638 -9.08 5.56 -12.27
N LEU A 639 -8.98 5.20 -13.55
CA LEU A 639 -10.08 5.25 -14.52
C LEU A 639 -10.86 3.92 -14.66
N GLN A 640 -10.30 2.81 -14.17
CA GLN A 640 -10.94 1.49 -14.27
C GLN A 640 -12.13 1.31 -13.32
N ASN A 641 -12.26 2.16 -12.29
CA ASN A 641 -13.34 2.08 -11.30
C ASN A 641 -14.53 3.02 -11.56
N ILE A 642 -14.59 3.68 -12.72
CA ILE A 642 -15.71 4.54 -13.12
C ILE A 642 -16.95 3.64 -13.35
N PRO A 643 -18.06 3.84 -12.61
CA PRO A 643 -19.23 2.98 -12.71
C PRO A 643 -19.87 3.03 -14.11
N ILE A 644 -20.46 1.89 -14.52
CA ILE A 644 -21.17 1.80 -15.79
C ILE A 644 -22.68 1.55 -15.62
N ARG A 645 -23.06 0.92 -14.50
CA ARG A 645 -24.44 0.44 -14.30
C ARG A 645 -25.41 1.52 -13.84
N THR A 646 -24.92 2.58 -13.24
CA THR A 646 -25.75 3.67 -12.72
C THR A 646 -25.76 4.85 -13.69
N GLU A 647 -26.85 5.65 -13.66
CA GLU A 647 -26.97 6.84 -14.53
C GLU A 647 -25.88 7.87 -14.21
N GLU A 648 -25.53 8.02 -12.93
CA GLU A 648 -24.48 8.91 -12.47
C GLU A 648 -23.11 8.49 -13.04
N GLY A 649 -22.82 7.19 -13.04
CA GLY A 649 -21.60 6.65 -13.62
C GLY A 649 -21.56 6.81 -15.14
N ARG A 650 -22.67 6.58 -15.84
CA ARG A 650 -22.80 6.89 -17.27
C ARG A 650 -22.60 8.37 -17.55
N GLY A 651 -23.14 9.25 -16.70
CA GLY A 651 -22.89 10.69 -16.77
C GLY A 651 -21.40 11.05 -16.75
N ILE A 652 -20.62 10.39 -15.89
CA ILE A 652 -19.16 10.57 -15.84
C ILE A 652 -18.50 10.06 -17.14
N ARG A 653 -18.93 8.91 -17.67
CA ARG A 653 -18.39 8.37 -18.94
C ARG A 653 -18.73 9.23 -20.16
N ARG A 654 -19.84 9.97 -20.16
CA ARG A 654 -20.17 10.97 -21.21
C ARG A 654 -19.18 12.11 -21.29
N ALA A 655 -18.49 12.43 -20.18
CA ALA A 655 -17.47 13.46 -20.16
C ALA A 655 -16.15 13.03 -20.82
N PHE A 656 -15.92 11.75 -21.08
CA PHE A 656 -14.79 11.26 -21.85
C PHE A 656 -15.13 11.28 -23.31
N VAL A 657 -14.45 12.12 -24.09
CA VAL A 657 -14.82 12.47 -25.46
C VAL A 657 -13.69 12.16 -26.44
N ALA A 658 -14.04 11.93 -27.70
CA ALA A 658 -13.09 11.86 -28.77
C ALA A 658 -12.66 13.27 -29.21
N ARG A 659 -11.39 13.44 -29.61
CA ARG A 659 -10.91 14.67 -30.23
C ARG A 659 -11.74 15.04 -31.48
N PRO A 660 -11.75 16.30 -31.89
CA PRO A 660 -12.46 16.74 -33.12
C PRO A 660 -12.04 15.92 -34.35
N GLY A 661 -13.03 15.46 -35.12
CA GLY A 661 -12.81 14.62 -36.30
C GLY A 661 -12.61 13.10 -36.02
N CYS A 662 -12.60 12.70 -34.76
CA CYS A 662 -12.48 11.30 -34.34
C CYS A 662 -13.74 10.82 -33.60
N VAL A 663 -13.79 9.50 -33.40
CA VAL A 663 -14.74 8.79 -32.55
C VAL A 663 -13.97 7.93 -31.56
N LEU A 664 -14.59 7.61 -30.43
CA LEU A 664 -14.19 6.53 -29.56
C LEU A 664 -14.80 5.22 -30.07
N ALA A 665 -14.05 4.15 -29.95
CA ALA A 665 -14.52 2.80 -30.28
C ALA A 665 -14.18 1.84 -29.14
N SER A 666 -15.19 1.20 -28.57
CA SER A 666 -15.08 0.18 -27.53
C SER A 666 -15.06 -1.20 -28.15
N PHE A 667 -14.15 -2.05 -27.67
CA PHE A 667 -14.03 -3.46 -27.99
C PHE A 667 -13.99 -4.24 -26.68
N ASP A 668 -15.08 -4.96 -26.36
CA ASP A 668 -15.28 -5.64 -25.09
C ASP A 668 -15.43 -7.17 -25.31
N TYR A 669 -14.72 -7.97 -24.51
CA TYR A 669 -14.86 -9.42 -24.57
C TYR A 669 -16.20 -9.85 -24.00
N SER A 670 -16.97 -10.57 -24.81
CA SER A 670 -18.26 -11.11 -24.40
C SER A 670 -18.08 -12.35 -23.52
N GLN A 671 -18.44 -12.25 -22.24
CA GLN A 671 -18.48 -13.37 -21.28
C GLN A 671 -17.15 -14.13 -21.14
N ILE A 672 -16.01 -13.44 -21.16
CA ILE A 672 -14.68 -14.06 -21.24
C ILE A 672 -14.44 -15.09 -20.12
N GLU A 673 -14.79 -14.77 -18.86
CA GLU A 673 -14.55 -15.67 -17.73
C GLU A 673 -15.38 -16.96 -17.81
N LEU A 674 -16.60 -16.91 -18.35
CA LEU A 674 -17.42 -18.11 -18.60
C LEU A 674 -16.85 -18.97 -19.72
N ARG A 675 -16.32 -18.35 -20.77
CA ARG A 675 -15.64 -19.05 -21.86
C ARG A 675 -14.35 -19.71 -21.39
N LEU A 676 -13.59 -19.02 -20.55
CA LEU A 676 -12.39 -19.59 -19.92
C LEU A 676 -12.73 -20.75 -18.97
N LEU A 677 -13.81 -20.63 -18.19
CA LEU A 677 -14.27 -21.73 -17.34
C LEU A 677 -14.69 -22.95 -18.18
N ALA A 678 -15.38 -22.74 -19.30
CA ALA A 678 -15.73 -23.83 -20.20
C ALA A 678 -14.48 -24.55 -20.73
N HIS A 679 -13.44 -23.80 -21.12
CA HIS A 679 -12.18 -24.32 -21.61
C HIS A 679 -11.35 -25.01 -20.51
N LEU A 680 -11.04 -24.31 -19.41
CA LEU A 680 -10.17 -24.82 -18.32
C LEU A 680 -10.84 -25.99 -17.58
N GLY A 681 -12.14 -25.93 -17.35
CA GLY A 681 -12.92 -26.99 -16.70
C GLY A 681 -13.35 -28.11 -17.62
N GLN A 682 -13.06 -28.02 -18.94
CA GLN A 682 -13.53 -28.97 -19.97
C GLN A 682 -15.04 -29.27 -19.80
N VAL A 683 -15.83 -28.18 -19.66
CA VAL A 683 -17.27 -28.27 -19.41
C VAL A 683 -18.01 -28.44 -20.71
N THR A 684 -18.16 -29.71 -21.18
CA THR A 684 -18.75 -30.05 -22.49
C THR A 684 -20.06 -29.28 -22.79
N PRO A 685 -21.07 -29.22 -21.90
CA PRO A 685 -22.30 -28.49 -22.21
C PRO A 685 -22.10 -26.99 -22.45
N LEU A 686 -21.12 -26.35 -21.75
CA LEU A 686 -20.78 -24.97 -22.03
C LEU A 686 -20.02 -24.80 -23.34
N ILE A 687 -19.10 -25.72 -23.65
CA ILE A 687 -18.32 -25.71 -24.90
C ILE A 687 -19.28 -25.82 -26.11
N GLU A 688 -20.18 -26.80 -26.11
CA GLU A 688 -21.18 -27.00 -27.16
C GLU A 688 -22.10 -25.77 -27.32
N ALA A 689 -22.55 -25.20 -26.22
CA ALA A 689 -23.39 -24.00 -26.25
C ALA A 689 -22.66 -22.79 -26.84
N PHE A 690 -21.40 -22.53 -26.46
CA PHE A 690 -20.62 -21.46 -27.04
C PHE A 690 -20.27 -21.67 -28.52
N GLN A 691 -19.95 -22.91 -28.92
CA GLN A 691 -19.72 -23.28 -30.33
C GLN A 691 -20.98 -23.14 -31.16
N GLY A 692 -22.15 -23.48 -30.58
CA GLY A 692 -23.47 -23.33 -31.22
C GLY A 692 -24.02 -21.90 -31.20
N GLY A 693 -23.32 -20.94 -30.62
CA GLY A 693 -23.78 -19.55 -30.52
C GLY A 693 -24.98 -19.34 -29.59
N ILE A 694 -25.23 -20.28 -28.67
CA ILE A 694 -26.35 -20.21 -27.73
C ILE A 694 -26.02 -19.21 -26.59
N ASP A 695 -26.97 -18.37 -26.24
CA ASP A 695 -26.86 -17.50 -25.06
C ASP A 695 -26.92 -18.32 -23.77
N ILE A 696 -25.76 -18.46 -23.11
CA ILE A 696 -25.57 -19.23 -21.88
C ILE A 696 -26.54 -18.79 -20.78
N HIS A 697 -26.83 -17.50 -20.67
CA HIS A 697 -27.75 -17.01 -19.63
C HIS A 697 -29.18 -17.43 -19.90
N THR A 698 -29.57 -17.45 -21.15
CA THR A 698 -30.90 -17.96 -21.56
C THR A 698 -30.99 -19.47 -21.38
N GLN A 699 -29.94 -20.22 -21.73
CA GLN A 699 -29.87 -21.66 -21.50
C GLN A 699 -29.93 -22.00 -20.02
N THR A 700 -29.12 -21.32 -19.19
CA THR A 700 -29.15 -21.50 -17.72
C THR A 700 -30.53 -21.16 -17.14
N ALA A 701 -31.18 -20.08 -17.62
CA ALA A 701 -32.53 -19.73 -17.19
C ALA A 701 -33.54 -20.83 -17.49
N SER A 702 -33.49 -21.35 -18.69
CA SER A 702 -34.35 -22.49 -19.13
C SER A 702 -34.17 -23.71 -18.21
N GLN A 703 -32.94 -24.04 -17.86
CA GLN A 703 -32.59 -25.22 -17.06
C GLN A 703 -32.96 -25.04 -15.60
N VAL A 704 -32.49 -23.93 -14.94
CA VAL A 704 -32.67 -23.68 -13.50
C VAL A 704 -34.14 -23.39 -13.19
N PHE A 705 -34.83 -22.63 -14.02
CA PHE A 705 -36.23 -22.28 -13.80
C PHE A 705 -37.23 -23.22 -14.48
N ARG A 706 -36.72 -24.25 -15.22
CA ARG A 706 -37.52 -25.27 -15.91
C ARG A 706 -38.57 -24.68 -16.87
N VAL A 707 -38.17 -23.65 -17.63
CA VAL A 707 -39.00 -23.03 -18.66
C VAL A 707 -38.40 -23.28 -20.04
N PRO A 708 -39.24 -23.48 -21.08
CA PRO A 708 -38.73 -23.60 -22.45
C PRO A 708 -37.88 -22.38 -22.86
N LEU A 709 -36.84 -22.59 -23.69
CA LEU A 709 -35.91 -21.56 -24.15
C LEU A 709 -36.62 -20.33 -24.73
N ASN A 710 -37.70 -20.53 -25.46
CA ASN A 710 -38.50 -19.48 -26.11
C ASN A 710 -39.42 -18.73 -25.13
N GLN A 711 -39.53 -19.18 -23.88
CA GLN A 711 -40.32 -18.53 -22.83
C GLN A 711 -39.45 -17.85 -21.80
N VAL A 712 -38.12 -17.88 -21.98
CA VAL A 712 -37.22 -17.15 -21.09
C VAL A 712 -37.33 -15.66 -21.35
N ASP A 713 -37.88 -14.93 -20.39
CA ASP A 713 -37.97 -13.47 -20.41
C ASP A 713 -36.68 -12.79 -19.94
N ARG A 714 -36.66 -11.46 -20.02
CA ARG A 714 -35.51 -10.64 -19.59
C ARG A 714 -35.19 -10.78 -18.10
N ASP A 715 -36.18 -11.00 -17.23
CA ASP A 715 -35.99 -11.13 -15.79
C ASP A 715 -35.35 -12.48 -15.45
N LEU A 716 -35.86 -13.57 -16.00
CA LEU A 716 -35.29 -14.91 -15.85
C LEU A 716 -33.85 -14.95 -16.36
N ARG A 717 -33.58 -14.35 -17.52
CA ARG A 717 -32.22 -14.24 -18.09
C ARG A 717 -31.30 -13.44 -17.16
N ARG A 718 -31.78 -12.34 -16.58
CA ARG A 718 -31.04 -11.53 -15.60
C ARG A 718 -30.71 -12.33 -14.33
N LYS A 719 -31.69 -13.08 -13.81
CA LYS A 719 -31.49 -13.98 -12.66
C LYS A 719 -30.45 -15.06 -12.97
N ALA A 720 -30.53 -15.69 -14.13
CA ALA A 720 -29.56 -16.69 -14.58
C ALA A 720 -28.15 -16.10 -14.74
N LYS A 721 -28.03 -14.86 -15.23
CA LYS A 721 -26.74 -14.14 -15.25
C LYS A 721 -26.16 -14.00 -13.85
N MET A 722 -26.96 -13.66 -12.84
CA MET A 722 -26.50 -13.59 -11.46
C MET A 722 -26.10 -14.95 -10.88
N ILE A 723 -26.80 -16.04 -11.26
CA ILE A 723 -26.48 -17.42 -10.88
C ILE A 723 -25.13 -17.81 -11.50
N ASN A 724 -24.97 -17.66 -12.82
CA ASN A 724 -23.74 -18.03 -13.55
C ASN A 724 -22.50 -17.36 -12.92
N PHE A 725 -22.50 -16.05 -12.79
CA PHE A 725 -21.37 -15.33 -12.20
C PHE A 725 -21.24 -15.59 -10.70
N GLY A 726 -22.38 -15.69 -9.98
CA GLY A 726 -22.36 -15.94 -8.54
C GLY A 726 -21.68 -17.27 -8.20
N ILE A 727 -22.00 -18.33 -8.91
CA ILE A 727 -21.42 -19.67 -8.66
C ILE A 727 -19.93 -19.70 -8.99
N ILE A 728 -19.50 -19.09 -10.10
CA ILE A 728 -18.07 -18.99 -10.45
C ILE A 728 -17.29 -18.31 -9.33
N TYR A 729 -17.83 -17.22 -8.76
CA TYR A 729 -17.19 -16.50 -7.67
C TYR A 729 -17.44 -17.11 -6.28
N GLY A 730 -18.01 -18.33 -6.21
CA GLY A 730 -18.23 -19.06 -4.96
C GLY A 730 -19.25 -18.39 -4.03
N ILE A 731 -20.35 -17.89 -4.58
CA ILE A 731 -21.45 -17.30 -3.80
C ILE A 731 -22.09 -18.33 -2.88
N SER A 732 -22.35 -17.95 -1.64
CA SER A 732 -23.13 -18.80 -0.72
C SER A 732 -24.62 -18.76 -1.06
N PRO A 733 -25.42 -19.80 -0.64
CA PRO A 733 -26.87 -19.77 -0.78
C PRO A 733 -27.51 -18.51 -0.19
N PHE A 734 -27.01 -18.05 0.94
CA PHE A 734 -27.45 -16.79 1.58
C PHE A 734 -27.16 -15.56 0.69
N GLY A 735 -25.95 -15.46 0.12
CA GLY A 735 -25.58 -14.37 -0.76
C GLY A 735 -26.38 -14.33 -2.05
N LEU A 736 -26.68 -15.50 -2.63
CA LEU A 736 -27.52 -15.61 -3.82
C LEU A 736 -28.98 -15.26 -3.51
N ALA A 737 -29.51 -15.74 -2.38
CA ALA A 737 -30.87 -15.45 -1.91
C ALA A 737 -31.10 -13.94 -1.77
N SER A 738 -30.19 -13.24 -1.13
CA SER A 738 -30.25 -11.77 -0.95
C SER A 738 -30.28 -11.01 -2.28
N ARG A 739 -29.52 -11.49 -3.30
CA ARG A 739 -29.44 -10.83 -4.61
C ARG A 739 -30.66 -11.11 -5.51
N LEU A 740 -31.24 -12.32 -5.40
CA LEU A 740 -32.39 -12.74 -6.19
C LEU A 740 -33.74 -12.39 -5.53
N GLY A 741 -33.75 -12.04 -4.24
CA GLY A 741 -34.98 -11.81 -3.46
C GLY A 741 -35.78 -13.10 -3.22
N ILE A 742 -35.09 -14.26 -3.09
CA ILE A 742 -35.67 -15.59 -2.84
C ILE A 742 -35.20 -16.13 -1.50
N SER A 743 -35.78 -17.25 -1.07
CA SER A 743 -35.34 -17.89 0.17
C SER A 743 -33.96 -18.54 0.02
N SER A 744 -33.22 -18.69 1.13
CA SER A 744 -31.90 -19.34 1.14
C SER A 744 -31.96 -20.81 0.70
N LYS A 745 -33.12 -21.46 0.94
CA LYS A 745 -33.38 -22.84 0.50
C LYS A 745 -33.51 -22.93 -1.02
N GLU A 746 -34.29 -22.05 -1.62
CA GLU A 746 -34.45 -21.98 -3.10
C GLU A 746 -33.14 -21.62 -3.79
N ALA A 747 -32.36 -20.70 -3.21
CA ALA A 747 -31.04 -20.36 -3.71
C ALA A 747 -30.06 -21.57 -3.63
N GLY A 748 -30.12 -22.36 -2.55
CA GLY A 748 -29.36 -23.59 -2.41
C GLY A 748 -29.70 -24.61 -3.48
N GLN A 749 -31.01 -24.85 -3.71
CA GLN A 749 -31.48 -25.75 -4.77
C GLN A 749 -31.04 -25.31 -6.17
N ALA A 750 -31.11 -24.01 -6.46
CA ALA A 750 -30.66 -23.47 -7.73
C ALA A 750 -29.14 -23.69 -7.96
N ILE A 751 -28.32 -23.56 -6.92
CA ILE A 751 -26.88 -23.86 -6.98
C ILE A 751 -26.65 -25.35 -7.20
N GLU A 752 -27.34 -26.22 -6.47
CA GLU A 752 -27.22 -27.69 -6.61
C GLU A 752 -27.64 -28.15 -7.99
N GLU A 753 -28.75 -27.69 -8.51
CA GLU A 753 -29.25 -28.03 -9.87
C GLU A 753 -28.29 -27.55 -10.96
N TYR A 754 -27.73 -26.33 -10.80
CA TYR A 754 -26.72 -25.79 -11.71
C TYR A 754 -25.44 -26.67 -11.73
N LEU A 755 -24.91 -26.98 -10.56
CA LEU A 755 -23.69 -27.79 -10.45
C LEU A 755 -23.90 -29.23 -10.85
N ALA A 756 -25.11 -29.78 -10.66
CA ALA A 756 -25.50 -31.09 -11.15
C ALA A 756 -25.56 -31.16 -12.68
N HIS A 757 -25.88 -30.07 -13.38
CA HIS A 757 -25.88 -29.99 -14.82
C HIS A 757 -24.45 -29.79 -15.39
N TYR A 758 -23.63 -28.97 -14.69
CA TYR A 758 -22.29 -28.60 -15.14
C TYR A 758 -21.19 -29.30 -14.30
N HIS A 759 -21.16 -30.65 -14.32
CA HIS A 759 -20.20 -31.43 -13.51
C HIS A 759 -18.73 -31.07 -13.75
N GLY A 760 -18.36 -30.59 -14.94
CA GLY A 760 -17.03 -30.09 -15.23
C GLY A 760 -16.63 -28.89 -14.37
N ILE A 761 -17.60 -28.05 -13.95
CA ILE A 761 -17.32 -26.92 -13.03
C ILE A 761 -16.96 -27.44 -11.65
N VAL A 762 -17.71 -28.44 -11.13
CA VAL A 762 -17.42 -29.06 -9.82
C VAL A 762 -16.01 -29.66 -9.81
N ARG A 763 -15.69 -30.43 -10.86
CA ARG A 763 -14.37 -31.03 -11.03
C ARG A 763 -13.27 -29.96 -11.03
N TYR A 764 -13.40 -28.94 -11.85
CA TYR A 764 -12.46 -27.81 -11.92
C TYR A 764 -12.24 -27.16 -10.54
N MET A 765 -13.33 -26.89 -9.80
CA MET A 765 -13.25 -26.27 -8.48
C MET A 765 -12.48 -27.14 -7.48
N GLU A 766 -12.77 -28.47 -7.46
CA GLU A 766 -12.12 -29.38 -6.51
C GLU A 766 -10.63 -29.61 -6.87
N GLU A 767 -10.33 -29.83 -8.15
CA GLU A 767 -8.96 -29.99 -8.65
C GLU A 767 -8.12 -28.74 -8.37
N THR A 768 -8.67 -27.55 -8.63
CA THR A 768 -7.98 -26.27 -8.40
C THR A 768 -7.72 -26.02 -6.90
N LYS A 769 -8.71 -26.31 -6.05
CA LYS A 769 -8.52 -26.22 -4.58
C LYS A 769 -7.48 -27.21 -4.07
N ALA A 770 -7.51 -28.44 -4.57
CA ALA A 770 -6.54 -29.47 -4.23
C ALA A 770 -5.12 -29.07 -4.66
N PHE A 771 -4.96 -28.55 -5.88
CA PHE A 771 -3.70 -28.04 -6.39
C PHE A 771 -3.18 -26.89 -5.51
N ALA A 772 -4.04 -25.92 -5.19
CA ALA A 772 -3.67 -24.79 -4.33
C ALA A 772 -3.23 -25.24 -2.92
N ARG A 773 -3.90 -26.25 -2.33
CA ARG A 773 -3.50 -26.81 -1.02
C ARG A 773 -2.15 -27.52 -1.08
N THR A 774 -1.80 -28.15 -2.21
CA THR A 774 -0.52 -28.85 -2.36
C THR A 774 0.64 -27.89 -2.60
N HIS A 775 0.42 -26.85 -3.43
CA HIS A 775 1.50 -26.00 -3.96
C HIS A 775 1.53 -24.58 -3.37
N GLY A 776 0.47 -24.13 -2.70
CA GLY A 776 0.35 -22.76 -2.19
C GLY A 776 -0.02 -21.72 -3.26
N TYR A 777 -0.13 -22.12 -4.52
CA TYR A 777 -0.51 -21.28 -5.65
C TYR A 777 -1.40 -22.04 -6.64
N VAL A 778 -1.98 -21.32 -7.60
CA VAL A 778 -2.62 -21.87 -8.80
C VAL A 778 -2.00 -21.23 -10.04
N GLU A 779 -2.17 -21.87 -11.20
CA GLU A 779 -1.56 -21.41 -12.46
C GLU A 779 -2.61 -20.97 -13.48
N THR A 780 -2.27 -19.93 -14.24
CA THR A 780 -3.03 -19.52 -15.43
C THR A 780 -2.64 -20.37 -16.64
N LEU A 781 -3.33 -20.18 -17.77
CA LEU A 781 -3.03 -20.91 -19.01
C LEU A 781 -1.61 -20.59 -19.56
N ALA A 782 -1.10 -19.39 -19.34
CA ALA A 782 0.25 -19.00 -19.73
C ALA A 782 1.32 -19.31 -18.66
N GLY A 783 0.95 -19.99 -17.57
CA GLY A 783 1.88 -20.43 -16.52
C GLY A 783 2.16 -19.39 -15.42
N ARG A 784 1.37 -18.31 -15.31
CA ARG A 784 1.49 -17.38 -14.17
C ARG A 784 1.09 -18.06 -12.87
N ARG A 785 1.95 -17.98 -11.86
CA ARG A 785 1.66 -18.47 -10.52
C ARG A 785 0.90 -17.42 -9.72
N CYS A 786 -0.33 -17.74 -9.34
CA CYS A 786 -1.17 -16.92 -8.49
C CYS A 786 -1.12 -17.48 -7.07
N PHE A 787 -0.36 -16.87 -6.18
CA PHE A 787 -0.18 -17.34 -4.81
C PHE A 787 -1.44 -17.17 -3.97
N ILE A 788 -1.75 -18.17 -3.13
CA ILE A 788 -2.96 -18.23 -2.29
C ILE A 788 -2.54 -18.37 -0.80
N PRO A 789 -2.05 -17.32 -0.15
CA PRO A 789 -1.48 -17.43 1.21
C PRO A 789 -2.48 -17.95 2.25
N LYS A 790 -3.79 -17.70 2.05
CA LYS A 790 -4.84 -18.07 3.00
C LYS A 790 -5.43 -19.47 2.78
N ILE A 791 -4.88 -20.30 1.87
CA ILE A 791 -5.45 -21.63 1.54
C ILE A 791 -5.40 -22.59 2.73
N HIS A 792 -4.40 -22.43 3.62
CA HIS A 792 -4.21 -23.24 4.83
C HIS A 792 -4.59 -22.51 6.11
N ASP A 793 -5.29 -21.37 6.03
CA ASP A 793 -5.64 -20.58 7.21
C ASP A 793 -6.52 -21.39 8.19
N LYS A 794 -6.20 -21.31 9.47
CA LYS A 794 -6.99 -21.99 10.51
C LYS A 794 -8.39 -21.40 10.66
N ASN A 795 -8.54 -20.12 10.40
CA ASN A 795 -9.83 -19.46 10.40
C ASN A 795 -10.65 -19.90 9.17
N HIS A 796 -11.79 -20.52 9.42
CA HIS A 796 -12.68 -21.03 8.38
C HIS A 796 -13.08 -19.96 7.35
N ALA A 797 -13.40 -18.75 7.79
CA ALA A 797 -13.83 -17.68 6.89
C ALA A 797 -12.67 -17.20 5.97
N LEU A 798 -11.43 -17.10 6.51
CA LEU A 798 -10.24 -16.74 5.74
C LEU A 798 -9.86 -17.87 4.75
N ARG A 799 -9.93 -19.13 5.19
CA ARG A 799 -9.69 -20.29 4.31
C ARG A 799 -10.69 -20.36 3.18
N MET A 800 -12.00 -20.17 3.46
CA MET A 800 -13.03 -20.09 2.42
C MET A 800 -12.79 -18.92 1.45
N GLY A 801 -12.23 -17.82 1.93
CA GLY A 801 -11.74 -16.71 1.09
C GLY A 801 -10.59 -17.15 0.17
N GLY A 802 -9.61 -17.87 0.69
CA GLY A 802 -8.51 -18.46 -0.07
C GLY A 802 -8.98 -19.46 -1.12
N GLU A 803 -9.93 -20.34 -0.79
CA GLU A 803 -10.51 -21.30 -1.74
C GLU A 803 -11.23 -20.60 -2.91
N ARG A 804 -12.00 -19.54 -2.62
CA ARG A 804 -12.60 -18.70 -3.68
C ARG A 804 -11.55 -18.01 -4.54
N GLN A 805 -10.49 -17.48 -3.93
CA GLN A 805 -9.38 -16.89 -4.67
C GLN A 805 -8.70 -17.94 -5.58
N ALA A 806 -8.47 -19.15 -5.09
CA ALA A 806 -7.89 -20.24 -5.88
C ALA A 806 -8.71 -20.57 -7.12
N ILE A 807 -10.04 -20.69 -7.00
CA ILE A 807 -10.95 -20.99 -8.12
C ILE A 807 -10.93 -19.86 -9.16
N ASN A 808 -10.91 -18.62 -8.73
CA ASN A 808 -11.07 -17.44 -9.59
C ASN A 808 -9.76 -17.01 -10.26
N ALA A 809 -8.62 -17.19 -9.60
CA ALA A 809 -7.34 -16.65 -10.06
C ALA A 809 -6.91 -17.20 -11.44
N PRO A 810 -7.06 -18.50 -11.78
CA PRO A 810 -6.74 -18.97 -13.12
C PRO A 810 -7.61 -18.35 -14.22
N LEU A 811 -8.90 -18.13 -13.94
CA LEU A 811 -9.83 -17.52 -14.90
C LEU A 811 -9.49 -16.05 -15.13
N GLN A 812 -9.36 -15.29 -14.05
CA GLN A 812 -9.05 -13.86 -14.11
C GLN A 812 -7.66 -13.58 -14.66
N GLY A 813 -6.67 -14.39 -14.28
CA GLY A 813 -5.30 -14.25 -14.77
C GLY A 813 -5.20 -14.60 -16.26
N THR A 814 -5.83 -15.68 -16.71
CA THR A 814 -5.86 -16.01 -18.15
C THR A 814 -6.60 -14.93 -18.96
N ALA A 815 -7.68 -14.35 -18.44
CA ALA A 815 -8.35 -13.21 -19.09
C ALA A 815 -7.42 -11.99 -19.21
N ALA A 816 -6.63 -11.71 -18.15
CA ALA A 816 -5.62 -10.63 -18.18
C ALA A 816 -4.51 -10.89 -19.20
N GLU A 817 -4.06 -12.14 -19.33
CA GLU A 817 -3.06 -12.55 -20.32
C GLU A 817 -3.59 -12.43 -21.75
N LEU A 818 -4.85 -12.82 -21.99
CA LEU A 818 -5.51 -12.66 -23.28
C LEU A 818 -5.52 -11.19 -23.72
N ILE A 819 -5.97 -10.29 -22.86
CA ILE A 819 -6.06 -8.87 -23.21
C ILE A 819 -4.68 -8.24 -23.37
N LYS A 820 -3.70 -8.61 -22.55
CA LYS A 820 -2.30 -8.16 -22.67
C LYS A 820 -1.71 -8.58 -24.03
N LYS A 821 -1.91 -9.83 -24.43
CA LYS A 821 -1.44 -10.32 -25.72
C LYS A 821 -2.14 -9.65 -26.88
N ALA A 822 -3.45 -9.42 -26.77
CA ALA A 822 -4.21 -8.64 -27.76
C ALA A 822 -3.64 -7.20 -27.87
N MET A 823 -3.38 -6.52 -26.76
CA MET A 823 -2.78 -5.19 -26.76
C MET A 823 -1.42 -5.15 -27.46
N ILE A 824 -0.54 -6.14 -27.21
CA ILE A 824 0.77 -6.27 -27.87
C ILE A 824 0.60 -6.42 -29.38
N ASN A 825 -0.26 -7.36 -29.81
CA ASN A 825 -0.50 -7.65 -31.23
C ASN A 825 -1.12 -6.44 -31.95
N ILE A 826 -2.11 -5.78 -31.31
CA ILE A 826 -2.78 -4.59 -31.84
C ILE A 826 -1.78 -3.43 -31.95
N HIS A 827 -0.94 -3.19 -30.94
CA HIS A 827 0.07 -2.12 -30.98
C HIS A 827 1.04 -2.31 -32.15
N ALA A 828 1.52 -3.53 -32.35
CA ALA A 828 2.40 -3.88 -33.49
C ALA A 828 1.69 -3.64 -34.82
N PHE A 829 0.45 -4.10 -34.96
CA PHE A 829 -0.37 -3.94 -36.17
C PHE A 829 -0.63 -2.44 -36.48
N LEU A 830 -1.09 -1.66 -35.50
CA LEU A 830 -1.34 -0.21 -35.72
C LEU A 830 -0.07 0.57 -36.09
N LYS A 831 1.07 0.17 -35.52
CA LYS A 831 2.39 0.76 -35.85
C LYS A 831 2.83 0.41 -37.29
N GLU A 832 2.68 -0.82 -37.69
CA GLU A 832 3.02 -1.31 -39.04
C GLU A 832 2.15 -0.66 -40.12
N GLN A 833 0.85 -0.52 -39.86
CA GLN A 833 -0.10 0.12 -40.77
C GLN A 833 -0.03 1.66 -40.77
N ALA A 834 0.81 2.25 -39.94
CA ALA A 834 0.92 3.71 -39.74
C ALA A 834 -0.44 4.40 -39.51
N CYS A 835 -1.37 3.74 -38.80
CA CYS A 835 -2.72 4.21 -38.55
C CYS A 835 -2.75 5.52 -37.73
N ALA A 836 -3.80 6.33 -37.94
CA ALA A 836 -4.13 7.46 -37.07
C ALA A 836 -4.86 7.00 -35.78
N THR A 837 -5.50 5.84 -35.80
CA THR A 837 -6.18 5.20 -34.66
C THR A 837 -5.19 4.83 -33.57
N ARG A 838 -5.55 5.12 -32.32
CA ARG A 838 -4.73 4.87 -31.13
C ARG A 838 -5.54 4.14 -30.07
N LEU A 839 -4.88 3.23 -29.32
CA LEU A 839 -5.39 2.69 -28.07
C LEU A 839 -5.26 3.77 -26.98
N VAL A 840 -6.36 4.11 -26.30
CA VAL A 840 -6.40 5.19 -25.31
C VAL A 840 -6.66 4.72 -23.88
N LEU A 841 -7.39 3.61 -23.69
CA LEU A 841 -7.62 3.01 -22.36
C LEU A 841 -7.76 1.49 -22.47
N GLN A 842 -7.41 0.83 -21.35
CA GLN A 842 -7.74 -0.56 -21.05
C GLN A 842 -8.54 -0.59 -19.73
N ILE A 843 -9.76 -1.16 -19.75
CA ILE A 843 -10.66 -1.21 -18.60
C ILE A 843 -11.19 -2.64 -18.48
N HIS A 844 -10.76 -3.39 -17.47
CA HIS A 844 -11.13 -4.80 -17.22
C HIS A 844 -10.88 -5.68 -18.46
N ASP A 845 -11.93 -5.99 -19.24
CA ASP A 845 -11.94 -6.78 -20.47
C ASP A 845 -12.24 -5.94 -21.73
N GLU A 846 -12.25 -4.62 -21.61
CA GLU A 846 -12.50 -3.64 -22.66
C GLU A 846 -11.22 -2.95 -23.11
N LEU A 847 -11.05 -2.75 -24.42
CA LEU A 847 -10.09 -1.86 -25.06
C LEU A 847 -10.81 -0.70 -25.72
N LEU A 848 -10.40 0.53 -25.38
CA LEU A 848 -10.97 1.76 -25.94
C LEU A 848 -9.97 2.39 -26.92
N PHE A 849 -10.43 2.65 -28.13
CA PHE A 849 -9.63 3.29 -29.20
C PHE A 849 -10.18 4.66 -29.53
N GLU A 850 -9.33 5.51 -30.07
CA GLU A 850 -9.68 6.80 -30.65
C GLU A 850 -9.10 6.93 -32.06
N GLY A 851 -9.94 7.30 -33.04
CA GLY A 851 -9.49 7.48 -34.41
C GLY A 851 -10.57 8.02 -35.35
N PRO A 852 -10.22 8.32 -36.62
CA PRO A 852 -11.20 8.70 -37.63
C PRO A 852 -12.24 7.58 -37.82
N ALA A 853 -13.53 7.93 -37.91
CA ALA A 853 -14.63 6.95 -37.95
C ALA A 853 -14.49 5.94 -39.11
N GLN A 854 -14.07 6.39 -40.29
CA GLN A 854 -13.87 5.50 -41.45
C GLN A 854 -12.70 4.53 -41.25
N GLU A 855 -11.61 5.01 -40.64
CA GLU A 855 -10.45 4.15 -40.33
C GLU A 855 -10.81 3.09 -39.28
N ILE A 856 -11.49 3.47 -38.20
CA ILE A 856 -11.98 2.52 -37.19
C ILE A 856 -12.89 1.47 -37.82
N MET A 857 -13.81 1.88 -38.70
CA MET A 857 -14.70 0.92 -39.38
C MET A 857 -13.89 -0.09 -40.24
N SER A 858 -12.88 0.37 -40.96
CA SER A 858 -12.02 -0.52 -41.77
C SER A 858 -11.15 -1.44 -40.92
N LEU A 859 -10.67 -0.98 -39.77
CA LEU A 859 -9.80 -1.75 -38.86
C LEU A 859 -10.59 -2.73 -37.96
N THR A 860 -11.90 -2.53 -37.79
CA THR A 860 -12.73 -3.33 -36.87
C THR A 860 -12.59 -4.86 -37.05
N PRO A 861 -12.59 -5.43 -38.29
CA PRO A 861 -12.41 -6.87 -38.49
C PRO A 861 -11.03 -7.37 -38.00
N ASP A 862 -9.98 -6.64 -38.30
CA ASP A 862 -8.61 -6.99 -37.92
C ASP A 862 -8.40 -6.87 -36.41
N LEU A 863 -8.89 -5.81 -35.79
CA LEU A 863 -8.84 -5.62 -34.32
C LEU A 863 -9.61 -6.74 -33.59
N LYS A 864 -10.80 -7.12 -34.08
CA LYS A 864 -11.55 -8.28 -33.54
C LYS A 864 -10.77 -9.59 -33.69
N ASN A 865 -10.16 -9.82 -34.82
CA ASN A 865 -9.35 -11.00 -35.05
C ASN A 865 -8.15 -11.05 -34.10
N LEU A 866 -7.42 -9.93 -33.92
CA LEU A 866 -6.30 -9.79 -32.99
C LEU A 866 -6.69 -9.97 -31.53
N MET A 867 -7.95 -9.68 -31.16
CA MET A 867 -8.47 -9.94 -29.81
C MET A 867 -8.96 -11.37 -29.64
N THR A 868 -9.43 -12.03 -30.68
CA THR A 868 -10.04 -13.38 -30.57
C THR A 868 -9.03 -14.52 -30.78
N THR A 869 -7.83 -14.24 -31.30
CA THR A 869 -6.80 -15.25 -31.63
C THR A 869 -5.54 -15.26 -30.74
N PRO A 870 -5.41 -14.50 -29.62
CA PRO A 870 -4.17 -14.47 -28.85
C PRO A 870 -3.80 -15.81 -28.23
N LEU A 871 -4.80 -16.62 -27.87
CA LEU A 871 -4.64 -17.98 -27.32
C LEU A 871 -5.63 -18.94 -28.01
N THR A 872 -5.23 -20.18 -28.17
CA THR A 872 -6.10 -21.23 -28.73
C THR A 872 -6.96 -21.82 -27.61
N LEU A 873 -8.28 -21.62 -27.71
CA LEU A 873 -9.27 -22.14 -26.77
C LEU A 873 -10.21 -23.16 -27.45
N SER A 874 -10.82 -24.04 -26.65
CA SER A 874 -11.87 -24.97 -27.12
C SER A 874 -13.21 -24.29 -27.43
N VAL A 875 -13.33 -23.02 -27.11
CA VAL A 875 -14.52 -22.19 -27.35
C VAL A 875 -14.14 -20.93 -28.12
N PRO A 876 -15.01 -20.44 -29.03
CA PRO A 876 -14.73 -19.17 -29.71
C PRO A 876 -14.76 -18.00 -28.75
N LEU A 877 -13.83 -17.06 -28.90
CA LEU A 877 -13.92 -15.75 -28.27
C LEU A 877 -14.79 -14.83 -29.12
N VAL A 878 -15.56 -13.97 -28.46
CA VAL A 878 -16.43 -13.00 -29.11
C VAL A 878 -16.12 -11.62 -28.56
N VAL A 879 -16.02 -10.63 -29.43
CA VAL A 879 -15.77 -9.23 -29.09
C VAL A 879 -16.93 -8.39 -29.58
N ASP A 880 -17.63 -7.77 -28.64
CA ASP A 880 -18.66 -6.78 -28.88
C ASP A 880 -18.01 -5.42 -29.18
N THR A 881 -18.59 -4.63 -30.09
CA THR A 881 -18.02 -3.34 -30.52
C THR A 881 -19.08 -2.29 -30.65
N GLY A 882 -18.74 -1.07 -30.22
CA GLY A 882 -19.55 0.12 -30.46
C GLY A 882 -18.67 1.32 -30.73
N THR A 883 -19.25 2.36 -31.30
CA THR A 883 -18.57 3.62 -31.61
C THR A 883 -19.44 4.80 -31.23
N GLY A 884 -18.82 5.88 -30.77
CA GLY A 884 -19.54 7.10 -30.39
C GLY A 884 -18.62 8.30 -30.22
N ARG A 885 -19.18 9.46 -29.98
CA ARG A 885 -18.42 10.66 -29.61
C ARG A 885 -17.91 10.60 -28.19
N THR A 886 -18.64 9.93 -27.33
CA THR A 886 -18.33 9.75 -25.91
C THR A 886 -18.06 8.29 -25.60
N TRP A 887 -17.41 8.02 -24.48
CA TRP A 887 -17.17 6.65 -24.04
C TRP A 887 -18.48 5.91 -23.73
N GLU A 888 -19.47 6.59 -23.19
CA GLU A 888 -20.78 5.98 -22.90
C GLU A 888 -21.48 5.55 -24.18
N GLU A 889 -21.48 6.39 -25.24
CA GLU A 889 -22.04 6.04 -26.55
C GLU A 889 -21.27 4.86 -27.20
N ALA A 890 -19.95 4.84 -27.08
CA ALA A 890 -19.12 3.77 -27.64
C ALA A 890 -19.32 2.42 -26.96
N HIS A 891 -19.70 2.40 -25.69
CA HIS A 891 -19.93 1.17 -24.96
C HIS A 891 -21.32 0.53 -25.24
N GLY A 892 -22.30 1.29 -25.74
CA GLY A 892 -23.67 0.84 -26.12
C GLY A 892 -24.67 1.01 -24.99
#